data_6aa5905d7704010c8896ee6733d9ff0e
#
_entry.id   6aa5905d7704010c8896ee6733d9ff0e
#
_cell.length_a   1.000
_cell.length_b   1.000
_cell.length_c   1.000
_cell.angle_alpha   90.00
_cell.angle_beta   90.00
_cell.angle_gamma   90.00
#
_symmetry.space_group_name_H-M   'P 1'
#
loop_
_entity.id
_entity.type
_entity.pdbx_description
1 polymer ?
#
loop_
_entity_poly.entity_id
_entity_poly.type
_entity_poly.pdbx_seq_one_letter_code
_entity_poly.pdbx_strand_id
1 'polypeptide(L)'
;MTRDEFRRLTEQGAVLLDGATGTNLQKAGMPVGVCPEQWTLEHPKVITELQERYVQAGTNILFAPTFTANRIKLAEYGLAEQLSSMNRELVALSKRAASGRAFVAGDLTMTGAQLYPLGELQFEELVDVYREQAQALYEAGVDLFVVETMMSLQECRAAVLAIREVCELPVMVSLTYQEDGRTLYGTDPVTAVVTLQALGADAVGLNCSTGPAAMLPLVEAMAEYATVPILAKPNAGMPKLVNGETVFDATPEEFAAAGKRLLAAGASILGGCCGTTPEHIRVLGDAVSGGTVRKPLTKSRRVLTSERGFAEIELDGNFLVIGERINPTGKKKLQAELREGNLNLVRQMALEQEENGARILDINMGMNGIDEKEMMLRTVYEVTSTVDTPLCIDSSYVDVIEEALRIYPGRALINSISLESEKIGRLLPVARKYGAMFILLPLSDAGLPKDCEEKHGIIREILARAEENGLSAEDVIVDGLVATVGANPDAALECFETFAYCKHELQIPTVCGLSNISFGLPERMYVNAAFLTMAIAHGLTMAIANPSQELLMNAAFASDMLLHKADSDNRYIGRMNFLSEKYAGMERVLVRTKGSDQKGGNDSSGAKTHSAVYEAVLKGNKNTIVDETKALLSAGMDPDAVINEHLIPAINEVGALFDCQKYFLPQLIASANAMKLAIEYLEPLLKKENRVEKETIVVATVEGDIHDIGKNLVVLMLKNYGYRVIDLGKDVSAETIVEAAVREQAAIIGLSALMTTTMMRMKEVVEQVKAQGVCCKVVIGGAAITESFAEEIGADGYSKDAADCVKLVERLLG
;
A
#
# COMPACT_ATOMS: atom_id res chain seq x y z
N MET A 1 -21.44 7.07 20.63
CA MET A 1 -21.03 8.41 20.13
C MET A 1 -21.42 8.53 18.67
N THR A 2 -21.97 9.65 18.22
CA THR A 2 -22.20 9.94 16.80
C THR A 2 -20.95 10.52 16.14
N ARG A 3 -20.87 10.50 14.81
CA ARG A 3 -19.75 11.11 14.05
C ARG A 3 -19.67 12.63 14.29
N ASP A 4 -20.82 13.31 14.45
CA ASP A 4 -20.86 14.75 14.77
C ASP A 4 -20.41 15.05 16.19
N GLU A 5 -20.69 14.17 17.15
CA GLU A 5 -20.16 14.29 18.52
C GLU A 5 -18.65 14.10 18.54
N PHE A 6 -18.11 13.13 17.78
CA PHE A 6 -16.67 12.92 17.64
C PHE A 6 -15.99 14.16 17.01
N ARG A 7 -16.54 14.70 15.93
CA ARG A 7 -16.04 15.93 15.30
C ARG A 7 -15.98 17.09 16.28
N ARG A 8 -17.08 17.32 17.02
CA ARG A 8 -17.12 18.39 18.06
C ARG A 8 -16.09 18.18 19.15
N LEU A 9 -15.85 16.93 19.57
CA LEU A 9 -14.83 16.61 20.57
C LEU A 9 -13.43 17.02 20.07
N THR A 10 -13.08 16.69 18.83
CA THR A 10 -11.77 17.02 18.24
C THR A 10 -11.59 18.51 17.90
N GLU A 11 -12.67 19.27 17.73
CA GLU A 11 -12.64 20.72 17.51
C GLU A 11 -12.45 21.54 18.79
N GLN A 12 -12.81 20.99 19.95
CA GLN A 12 -12.72 21.69 21.25
C GLN A 12 -11.29 21.75 21.79
N GLY A 13 -10.40 20.87 21.36
CA GLY A 13 -9.01 20.81 21.82
C GLY A 13 -8.34 19.49 21.46
N ALA A 14 -7.14 19.28 21.95
CA ALA A 14 -6.45 18.01 21.81
C ALA A 14 -7.22 16.89 22.55
N VAL A 15 -7.44 15.77 21.85
CA VAL A 15 -8.06 14.57 22.42
C VAL A 15 -6.98 13.62 22.90
N LEU A 16 -7.06 13.17 24.13
CA LEU A 16 -6.12 12.21 24.70
C LEU A 16 -6.64 10.78 24.59
N LEU A 17 -5.84 9.93 24.00
CA LEU A 17 -5.98 8.48 24.05
C LEU A 17 -5.23 7.91 25.24
N ASP A 18 -5.43 6.64 25.52
CA ASP A 18 -4.63 5.92 26.49
C ASP A 18 -3.17 5.67 25.99
N GLY A 19 -2.44 4.93 26.80
CA GLY A 19 -1.08 4.46 26.48
C GLY A 19 -1.05 2.97 26.24
N ALA A 20 0.15 2.39 26.35
CA ALA A 20 0.37 0.98 26.10
C ALA A 20 -0.48 0.06 26.98
N THR A 21 -1.10 -0.93 26.36
CA THR A 21 -1.72 -2.07 27.06
C THR A 21 -0.74 -3.22 27.19
N GLY A 22 -0.23 -3.79 26.10
CA GLY A 22 0.60 -4.99 26.09
C GLY A 22 1.84 -4.93 27.01
N THR A 23 2.67 -3.88 26.88
CA THR A 23 3.88 -3.74 27.72
C THR A 23 3.55 -3.56 29.21
N ASN A 24 2.40 -2.99 29.57
CA ASN A 24 1.97 -2.89 30.96
C ASN A 24 1.39 -4.20 31.50
N LEU A 25 0.69 -5.00 30.67
CA LEU A 25 0.23 -6.34 31.07
C LEU A 25 1.41 -7.29 31.30
N GLN A 26 2.46 -7.21 30.46
CA GLN A 26 3.68 -7.99 30.67
C GLN A 26 4.40 -7.63 31.97
N LYS A 27 4.54 -6.32 32.27
CA LYS A 27 5.08 -5.85 33.56
C LYS A 27 4.23 -6.33 34.75
N ALA A 28 2.93 -6.59 34.53
CA ALA A 28 2.03 -7.15 35.54
C ALA A 28 2.07 -8.69 35.60
N GLY A 29 2.90 -9.36 34.81
CA GLY A 29 3.14 -10.80 34.86
C GLY A 29 2.48 -11.60 33.75
N MET A 30 2.00 -10.97 32.65
CA MET A 30 1.52 -11.71 31.48
C MET A 30 2.70 -12.40 30.81
N PRO A 31 2.66 -13.75 30.68
CA PRO A 31 3.72 -14.47 29.98
C PRO A 31 3.75 -14.14 28.48
N VAL A 32 4.89 -14.37 27.85
CA VAL A 32 5.02 -14.35 26.41
C VAL A 32 4.40 -15.63 25.82
N GLY A 33 3.77 -15.54 24.64
CA GLY A 33 3.21 -16.71 23.93
C GLY A 33 1.78 -17.09 24.33
N VAL A 34 1.15 -16.38 25.25
CA VAL A 34 -0.26 -16.60 25.60
C VAL A 34 -1.16 -15.68 24.78
N CYS A 35 -2.42 -16.07 24.55
CA CYS A 35 -3.43 -15.18 23.99
C CYS A 35 -3.67 -14.00 24.96
N PRO A 36 -3.35 -12.75 24.56
CA PRO A 36 -3.48 -11.61 25.48
C PRO A 36 -4.92 -11.37 25.94
N GLU A 37 -5.87 -11.60 25.07
CA GLU A 37 -7.30 -11.44 25.35
C GLU A 37 -7.78 -12.46 26.38
N GLN A 38 -7.39 -13.73 26.23
CA GLN A 38 -7.73 -14.78 27.20
C GLN A 38 -7.08 -14.48 28.54
N TRP A 39 -5.78 -14.18 28.58
CA TRP A 39 -5.07 -13.84 29.81
C TRP A 39 -5.71 -12.63 30.51
N THR A 40 -6.14 -11.63 29.78
CA THR A 40 -6.83 -10.44 30.29
C THR A 40 -8.17 -10.81 30.95
N LEU A 41 -8.93 -11.74 30.36
CA LEU A 41 -10.19 -12.24 30.94
C LEU A 41 -9.95 -13.07 32.20
N GLU A 42 -8.84 -13.82 32.28
CA GLU A 42 -8.44 -14.58 33.47
C GLU A 42 -7.91 -13.66 34.60
N HIS A 43 -7.36 -12.47 34.23
CA HIS A 43 -6.79 -11.50 35.16
C HIS A 43 -7.46 -10.09 35.05
N PRO A 44 -8.81 -10.01 35.15
CA PRO A 44 -9.57 -8.81 34.81
C PRO A 44 -9.22 -7.56 35.64
N LYS A 45 -8.69 -7.74 36.87
CA LYS A 45 -8.26 -6.64 37.73
C LYS A 45 -7.10 -5.86 37.13
N VAL A 46 -6.14 -6.56 36.50
CA VAL A 46 -4.93 -5.94 35.96
C VAL A 46 -5.30 -4.88 34.89
N ILE A 47 -6.12 -5.23 33.91
CA ILE A 47 -6.53 -4.30 32.87
C ILE A 47 -7.45 -3.20 33.42
N THR A 48 -8.37 -3.54 34.33
CA THR A 48 -9.29 -2.56 34.91
C THR A 48 -8.52 -1.49 35.70
N GLU A 49 -7.57 -1.89 36.54
CA GLU A 49 -6.73 -0.95 37.32
C GLU A 49 -5.84 -0.10 36.41
N LEU A 50 -5.27 -0.69 35.35
CA LEU A 50 -4.48 0.05 34.36
C LEU A 50 -5.33 1.13 33.67
N GLN A 51 -6.49 0.76 33.16
CA GLN A 51 -7.39 1.68 32.45
C GLN A 51 -7.97 2.75 33.35
N GLU A 52 -8.30 2.42 34.62
CA GLU A 52 -8.70 3.43 35.63
C GLU A 52 -7.60 4.48 35.84
N ARG A 53 -6.33 4.07 35.86
CA ARG A 53 -5.18 4.99 35.94
C ARG A 53 -5.02 5.84 34.71
N TYR A 54 -5.32 5.32 33.50
CA TYR A 54 -5.36 6.13 32.27
C TYR A 54 -6.50 7.15 32.32
N VAL A 55 -7.69 6.78 32.79
CA VAL A 55 -8.81 7.73 33.01
C VAL A 55 -8.42 8.83 34.00
N GLN A 56 -7.73 8.45 35.10
CA GLN A 56 -7.24 9.44 36.09
C GLN A 56 -6.17 10.35 35.50
N ALA A 57 -5.39 9.87 34.52
CA ALA A 57 -4.38 10.63 33.79
C ALA A 57 -5.01 11.63 32.77
N GLY A 58 -6.34 11.63 32.58
CA GLY A 58 -7.03 12.55 31.66
C GLY A 58 -7.38 11.98 30.28
N THR A 59 -7.26 10.67 30.08
CA THR A 59 -7.64 10.01 28.82
C THR A 59 -9.12 10.26 28.49
N ASN A 60 -9.39 10.69 27.26
CA ASN A 60 -10.74 10.89 26.73
C ASN A 60 -11.31 9.62 26.10
N ILE A 61 -10.44 8.80 25.47
CA ILE A 61 -10.83 7.56 24.78
C ILE A 61 -9.89 6.43 25.22
N LEU A 62 -10.45 5.39 25.81
CA LEU A 62 -9.78 4.12 26.13
C LEU A 62 -9.92 3.15 24.96
N PHE A 63 -8.90 2.37 24.68
CA PHE A 63 -8.96 1.25 23.75
C PHE A 63 -9.30 -0.03 24.52
N ALA A 64 -10.35 -0.72 24.10
CA ALA A 64 -10.67 -2.04 24.65
C ALA A 64 -9.54 -3.02 24.29
N PRO A 65 -9.18 -3.96 25.18
CA PRO A 65 -8.10 -4.91 24.89
C PRO A 65 -8.58 -6.05 23.95
N THR A 66 -9.08 -5.66 22.77
CA THR A 66 -9.66 -6.53 21.73
C THR A 66 -8.79 -6.58 20.48
N PHE A 67 -7.57 -6.06 20.59
CA PHE A 67 -6.61 -5.83 19.50
C PHE A 67 -6.47 -7.01 18.54
N THR A 68 -6.21 -8.24 19.05
CA THR A 68 -6.09 -9.44 18.22
C THR A 68 -7.30 -10.37 18.29
N ALA A 69 -8.46 -9.91 18.81
CA ALA A 69 -9.65 -10.72 19.00
C ALA A 69 -10.47 -10.99 17.72
N ASN A 70 -9.82 -11.09 16.55
CA ASN A 70 -10.42 -11.53 15.30
C ASN A 70 -10.34 -13.05 15.13
N ARG A 71 -11.18 -13.62 14.26
CA ARG A 71 -11.29 -15.07 14.04
C ARG A 71 -9.95 -15.72 13.67
N ILE A 72 -9.15 -15.08 12.80
CA ILE A 72 -7.88 -15.63 12.33
C ILE A 72 -6.89 -15.72 13.48
N LYS A 73 -6.72 -14.65 14.24
CA LYS A 73 -5.80 -14.62 15.40
C LYS A 73 -6.24 -15.54 16.53
N LEU A 74 -7.50 -15.56 16.86
CA LEU A 74 -8.03 -16.45 17.88
C LEU A 74 -7.92 -17.93 17.50
N ALA A 75 -7.99 -18.26 16.19
CA ALA A 75 -7.80 -19.63 15.70
C ALA A 75 -6.40 -20.17 16.01
N GLU A 76 -5.37 -19.32 16.07
CA GLU A 76 -3.98 -19.72 16.42
C GLU A 76 -3.89 -20.31 17.83
N TYR A 77 -4.83 -19.91 18.72
CA TYR A 77 -4.96 -20.41 20.10
C TYR A 77 -6.13 -21.39 20.30
N GLY A 78 -6.82 -21.79 19.23
CA GLY A 78 -8.01 -22.66 19.33
C GLY A 78 -9.25 -21.97 19.91
N LEU A 79 -9.30 -20.63 19.88
CA LEU A 79 -10.33 -19.80 20.52
C LEU A 79 -11.31 -19.14 19.54
N ALA A 80 -11.26 -19.46 18.25
CA ALA A 80 -12.10 -18.81 17.22
C ALA A 80 -13.59 -18.79 17.56
N GLU A 81 -14.14 -19.89 18.07
CA GLU A 81 -15.56 -20.01 18.46
C GLU A 81 -15.96 -19.09 19.63
N GLN A 82 -14.98 -18.55 20.36
CA GLN A 82 -15.21 -17.65 21.50
C GLN A 82 -15.17 -16.18 21.11
N LEU A 83 -14.94 -15.83 19.84
CA LEU A 83 -14.77 -14.45 19.37
C LEU A 83 -15.83 -13.50 19.96
N SER A 84 -17.10 -13.81 19.78
CA SER A 84 -18.20 -12.92 20.20
C SER A 84 -18.25 -12.74 21.73
N SER A 85 -18.07 -13.82 22.51
CA SER A 85 -18.06 -13.74 23.98
C SER A 85 -16.86 -12.97 24.50
N MET A 86 -15.66 -13.26 23.97
CA MET A 86 -14.41 -12.61 24.38
C MET A 86 -14.46 -11.08 24.11
N ASN A 87 -14.79 -10.67 22.89
CA ASN A 87 -14.93 -9.24 22.56
C ASN A 87 -15.94 -8.54 23.50
N ARG A 88 -17.10 -9.17 23.77
CA ARG A 88 -18.12 -8.61 24.67
C ARG A 88 -17.59 -8.43 26.09
N GLU A 89 -16.93 -9.44 26.63
CA GLU A 89 -16.42 -9.41 28.00
C GLU A 89 -15.28 -8.40 28.16
N LEU A 90 -14.36 -8.32 27.19
CA LEU A 90 -13.26 -7.35 27.18
C LEU A 90 -13.77 -5.91 27.12
N VAL A 91 -14.74 -5.61 26.25
CA VAL A 91 -15.40 -4.29 26.20
C VAL A 91 -16.08 -3.97 27.53
N ALA A 92 -16.74 -4.95 28.18
CA ALA A 92 -17.38 -4.74 29.48
C ALA A 92 -16.37 -4.39 30.59
N LEU A 93 -15.12 -4.92 30.53
CA LEU A 93 -14.03 -4.54 31.43
C LEU A 93 -13.69 -3.04 31.25
N SER A 94 -13.47 -2.62 30.00
CA SER A 94 -13.12 -1.24 29.66
C SER A 94 -14.23 -0.25 30.00
N LYS A 95 -15.50 -0.61 29.75
CA LYS A 95 -16.65 0.21 30.15
C LYS A 95 -16.74 0.43 31.67
N ARG A 96 -16.43 -0.62 32.46
CA ARG A 96 -16.36 -0.49 33.94
C ARG A 96 -15.23 0.45 34.35
N ALA A 97 -14.03 0.31 33.78
CA ALA A 97 -12.90 1.17 34.09
C ALA A 97 -13.17 2.63 33.69
N ALA A 98 -13.75 2.85 32.52
CA ALA A 98 -14.16 4.18 32.04
C ALA A 98 -15.16 4.86 32.97
N SER A 99 -16.10 4.09 33.52
CA SER A 99 -17.11 4.57 34.47
C SER A 99 -17.84 5.86 34.01
N GLY A 100 -18.08 5.98 32.71
CA GLY A 100 -18.70 7.13 32.05
C GLY A 100 -17.83 8.40 31.96
N ARG A 101 -16.55 8.34 32.36
CA ARG A 101 -15.60 9.47 32.32
C ARG A 101 -14.75 9.49 31.04
N ALA A 102 -14.68 8.39 30.32
CA ALA A 102 -14.01 8.26 29.03
C ALA A 102 -14.88 7.44 28.07
N PHE A 103 -14.71 7.64 26.79
CA PHE A 103 -15.28 6.79 25.75
C PHE A 103 -14.46 5.50 25.61
N VAL A 104 -15.08 4.45 25.08
CA VAL A 104 -14.41 3.15 24.84
C VAL A 104 -14.44 2.83 23.35
N ALA A 105 -13.27 2.74 22.75
CA ALA A 105 -13.09 2.30 21.37
C ALA A 105 -12.97 0.77 21.29
N GLY A 106 -13.67 0.15 20.35
CA GLY A 106 -13.39 -1.22 19.94
C GLY A 106 -12.11 -1.24 19.09
N ASP A 107 -11.13 -2.01 19.51
CA ASP A 107 -9.78 -2.02 18.95
C ASP A 107 -9.58 -3.21 18.02
N LEU A 108 -9.20 -2.94 16.76
CA LEU A 108 -8.92 -3.91 15.71
C LEU A 108 -7.51 -3.69 15.16
N THR A 109 -6.85 -4.77 14.77
CA THR A 109 -5.55 -4.73 14.08
C THR A 109 -5.50 -5.69 12.92
N MET A 110 -4.34 -5.74 12.25
CA MET A 110 -4.11 -6.66 11.13
C MET A 110 -4.28 -8.13 11.52
N THR A 111 -4.74 -8.94 10.55
CA THR A 111 -4.95 -10.37 10.73
C THR A 111 -3.66 -11.18 10.71
N GLY A 112 -2.62 -10.64 10.08
CA GLY A 112 -1.36 -11.33 9.80
C GLY A 112 -1.43 -12.28 8.60
N ALA A 113 -2.60 -12.49 8.00
CA ALA A 113 -2.75 -13.26 6.78
C ALA A 113 -2.46 -12.38 5.55
N GLN A 114 -1.88 -12.98 4.52
CA GLN A 114 -1.58 -12.27 3.27
C GLN A 114 -2.75 -12.34 2.30
N LEU A 115 -3.12 -11.16 1.76
CA LEU A 115 -4.16 -11.03 0.74
C LEU A 115 -3.70 -11.51 -0.63
N TYR A 116 -4.62 -12.05 -1.41
CA TYR A 116 -4.40 -12.30 -2.84
C TYR A 116 -4.00 -10.99 -3.55
N PRO A 117 -3.04 -10.98 -4.50
CA PRO A 117 -2.37 -12.15 -5.08
C PRO A 117 -1.06 -12.58 -4.37
N LEU A 118 -0.68 -11.95 -3.27
CA LEU A 118 0.53 -12.30 -2.49
C LEU A 118 0.32 -13.54 -1.63
N GLY A 119 -0.86 -13.69 -1.06
CA GLY A 119 -1.32 -14.84 -0.30
C GLY A 119 -2.61 -15.44 -0.86
N GLU A 120 -3.28 -16.26 -0.05
CA GLU A 120 -4.49 -16.99 -0.46
C GLU A 120 -5.79 -16.30 -0.02
N LEU A 121 -5.74 -15.41 0.99
CA LEU A 121 -6.93 -14.77 1.56
C LEU A 121 -7.56 -13.79 0.55
N GLN A 122 -8.82 -14.02 0.20
CA GLN A 122 -9.55 -13.12 -0.68
C GLN A 122 -10.00 -11.86 0.07
N PHE A 123 -10.15 -10.74 -0.66
CA PHE A 123 -10.56 -9.47 -0.05
C PHE A 123 -11.90 -9.56 0.69
N GLU A 124 -12.90 -10.26 0.13
CA GLU A 124 -14.20 -10.44 0.77
C GLU A 124 -14.12 -11.32 2.03
N GLU A 125 -13.29 -12.35 2.03
CA GLU A 125 -13.05 -13.16 3.23
C GLU A 125 -12.43 -12.33 4.35
N LEU A 126 -11.53 -11.41 4.02
CA LEU A 126 -10.97 -10.48 4.98
C LEU A 126 -12.02 -9.50 5.52
N VAL A 127 -12.87 -8.95 4.64
CA VAL A 127 -14.00 -8.09 5.05
C VAL A 127 -14.92 -8.86 6.02
N ASP A 128 -15.20 -10.14 5.74
CA ASP A 128 -16.03 -10.99 6.63
C ASP A 128 -15.38 -11.20 8.00
N VAL A 129 -14.04 -11.37 8.07
CA VAL A 129 -13.30 -11.48 9.33
C VAL A 129 -13.47 -10.22 10.18
N TYR A 130 -13.28 -9.03 9.57
CA TYR A 130 -13.45 -7.77 10.28
C TYR A 130 -14.92 -7.47 10.61
N ARG A 131 -15.86 -7.86 9.75
CA ARG A 131 -17.31 -7.67 10.00
C ARG A 131 -17.76 -8.48 11.22
N GLU A 132 -17.29 -9.72 11.38
CA GLU A 132 -17.60 -10.55 12.54
C GLU A 132 -17.13 -9.91 13.84
N GLN A 133 -15.88 -9.42 13.90
CA GLN A 133 -15.35 -8.72 15.07
C GLN A 133 -16.05 -7.39 15.31
N ALA A 134 -16.26 -6.59 14.25
CA ALA A 134 -16.96 -5.30 14.35
C ALA A 134 -18.40 -5.47 14.87
N GLN A 135 -19.12 -6.50 14.43
CA GLN A 135 -20.46 -6.82 14.91
C GLN A 135 -20.45 -7.15 16.41
N ALA A 136 -19.51 -7.98 16.85
CA ALA A 136 -19.38 -8.34 18.27
C ALA A 136 -19.06 -7.12 19.15
N LEU A 137 -18.17 -6.23 18.69
CA LEU A 137 -17.82 -4.98 19.37
C LEU A 137 -18.99 -3.98 19.40
N TYR A 138 -19.72 -3.83 18.29
CA TYR A 138 -20.90 -3.00 18.22
C TYR A 138 -21.99 -3.44 19.18
N GLU A 139 -22.28 -4.74 19.22
CA GLU A 139 -23.25 -5.35 20.16
C GLU A 139 -22.79 -5.24 21.62
N ALA A 140 -21.47 -5.23 21.87
CA ALA A 140 -20.91 -5.00 23.20
C ALA A 140 -21.03 -3.52 23.65
N GLY A 141 -21.44 -2.61 22.74
CA GLY A 141 -21.74 -1.21 23.03
C GLY A 141 -20.51 -0.31 23.09
N VAL A 142 -19.51 -0.53 22.23
CA VAL A 142 -18.41 0.43 22.04
C VAL A 142 -18.93 1.81 21.60
N ASP A 143 -18.21 2.88 21.92
CA ASP A 143 -18.61 4.24 21.55
C ASP A 143 -18.12 4.63 20.16
N LEU A 144 -16.99 4.03 19.72
CA LEU A 144 -16.34 4.23 18.42
C LEU A 144 -15.43 3.01 18.12
N PHE A 145 -14.84 3.00 16.95
CA PHE A 145 -13.84 2.01 16.53
C PHE A 145 -12.47 2.63 16.34
N VAL A 146 -11.43 1.83 16.56
CA VAL A 146 -10.07 2.10 16.13
C VAL A 146 -9.52 0.87 15.40
N VAL A 147 -8.86 1.14 14.27
CA VAL A 147 -8.11 0.16 13.48
C VAL A 147 -6.66 0.63 13.56
N GLU A 148 -5.83 -0.02 14.40
CA GLU A 148 -4.49 0.49 14.69
C GLU A 148 -3.37 -0.50 14.33
N THR A 149 -2.14 0.03 14.20
CA THR A 149 -0.92 -0.74 13.94
C THR A 149 -0.96 -1.46 12.58
N MET A 150 -1.61 -0.83 11.61
CA MET A 150 -1.80 -1.39 10.27
C MET A 150 -0.59 -1.13 9.40
N MET A 151 -0.20 -2.12 8.58
CA MET A 151 0.90 -2.01 7.62
C MET A 151 0.42 -2.04 6.17
N SER A 152 -0.79 -2.55 5.92
CA SER A 152 -1.42 -2.65 4.60
C SER A 152 -2.60 -1.70 4.49
N LEU A 153 -2.59 -0.82 3.47
CA LEU A 153 -3.71 0.08 3.17
C LEU A 153 -4.95 -0.71 2.75
N GLN A 154 -4.75 -1.82 2.03
CA GLN A 154 -5.84 -2.68 1.59
C GLN A 154 -6.55 -3.35 2.77
N GLU A 155 -5.79 -3.76 3.79
CA GLU A 155 -6.35 -4.33 5.01
C GLU A 155 -7.08 -3.25 5.85
N CYS A 156 -6.57 -2.01 5.91
CA CYS A 156 -7.30 -0.87 6.48
C CYS A 156 -8.65 -0.64 5.80
N ARG A 157 -8.67 -0.70 4.45
CA ARG A 157 -9.91 -0.53 3.67
C ARG A 157 -10.92 -1.63 4.00
N ALA A 158 -10.48 -2.88 4.07
CA ALA A 158 -11.36 -4.01 4.44
C ALA A 158 -12.00 -3.79 5.82
N ALA A 159 -11.21 -3.35 6.81
CA ALA A 159 -11.70 -3.08 8.16
C ALA A 159 -12.71 -1.91 8.19
N VAL A 160 -12.41 -0.79 7.51
CA VAL A 160 -13.32 0.37 7.43
C VAL A 160 -14.62 0.00 6.73
N LEU A 161 -14.57 -0.71 5.59
CA LEU A 161 -15.76 -1.17 4.87
C LEU A 161 -16.60 -2.11 5.76
N ALA A 162 -15.97 -3.07 6.42
CA ALA A 162 -16.64 -4.00 7.33
C ALA A 162 -17.37 -3.26 8.48
N ILE A 163 -16.72 -2.28 9.10
CA ILE A 163 -17.33 -1.46 10.18
C ILE A 163 -18.51 -0.65 9.62
N ARG A 164 -18.37 -0.03 8.42
CA ARG A 164 -19.44 0.76 7.80
C ARG A 164 -20.63 -0.09 7.36
N GLU A 165 -20.41 -1.37 7.05
CA GLU A 165 -21.50 -2.34 6.79
C GLU A 165 -22.24 -2.75 8.08
N VAL A 166 -21.62 -2.60 9.25
CA VAL A 166 -22.21 -2.90 10.54
C VAL A 166 -22.90 -1.68 11.16
N CYS A 167 -22.26 -0.50 11.14
CA CYS A 167 -22.78 0.67 11.85
C CYS A 167 -22.19 2.02 11.38
N GLU A 168 -22.76 3.12 11.90
CA GLU A 168 -22.34 4.49 11.62
C GLU A 168 -21.52 5.13 12.77
N LEU A 169 -20.94 4.33 13.68
CA LEU A 169 -20.06 4.84 14.72
C LEU A 169 -18.77 5.44 14.13
N PRO A 170 -18.14 6.41 14.82
CA PRO A 170 -16.85 6.93 14.35
C PRO A 170 -15.78 5.87 14.26
N VAL A 171 -14.89 5.99 13.25
CA VAL A 171 -13.77 5.09 13.00
C VAL A 171 -12.48 5.87 12.89
N MET A 172 -11.52 5.58 13.75
CA MET A 172 -10.14 6.05 13.68
C MET A 172 -9.28 4.97 13.02
N VAL A 173 -8.34 5.35 12.15
CA VAL A 173 -7.40 4.43 11.51
C VAL A 173 -5.98 4.93 11.70
N SER A 174 -5.05 4.06 12.11
CA SER A 174 -3.63 4.40 12.19
C SER A 174 -2.75 3.31 11.60
N LEU A 175 -1.73 3.76 10.85
CA LEU A 175 -0.77 2.90 10.22
C LEU A 175 0.59 3.00 10.93
N THR A 176 1.39 1.97 10.75
CA THR A 176 2.76 1.90 11.27
C THR A 176 3.74 2.12 10.13
N TYR A 177 4.58 3.14 10.27
CA TYR A 177 5.57 3.55 9.26
C TYR A 177 6.97 3.17 9.71
N GLN A 178 7.81 2.78 8.76
CA GLN A 178 9.22 2.51 8.95
C GLN A 178 10.04 3.81 8.94
N GLU A 179 11.35 3.74 9.11
CA GLU A 179 12.24 4.91 9.15
C GLU A 179 12.25 5.71 7.84
N ASP A 180 11.96 5.07 6.71
CA ASP A 180 11.82 5.68 5.39
C ASP A 180 10.52 6.50 5.21
N GLY A 181 9.64 6.47 6.21
CA GLY A 181 8.34 7.15 6.15
C GLY A 181 7.27 6.40 5.35
N ARG A 182 7.48 5.11 5.06
CA ARG A 182 6.50 4.25 4.40
C ARG A 182 6.13 3.06 5.27
N THR A 183 4.96 2.48 5.01
CA THR A 183 4.58 1.20 5.65
C THR A 183 5.38 0.05 5.02
N LEU A 184 5.32 -1.13 5.62
CA LEU A 184 5.95 -2.34 5.06
C LEU A 184 5.47 -2.67 3.63
N TYR A 185 4.24 -2.29 3.28
CA TYR A 185 3.65 -2.46 1.94
C TYR A 185 3.92 -1.27 1.01
N GLY A 186 4.67 -0.24 1.47
CA GLY A 186 5.11 0.88 0.66
C GLY A 186 4.18 2.10 0.67
N THR A 187 3.10 2.09 1.46
CA THR A 187 2.15 3.20 1.54
C THR A 187 2.78 4.41 2.24
N ASP A 188 2.75 5.58 1.60
CA ASP A 188 3.17 6.85 2.18
C ASP A 188 2.04 7.54 2.97
N PRO A 189 2.34 8.54 3.83
CA PRO A 189 1.33 9.20 4.67
C PRO A 189 0.24 9.94 3.89
N VAL A 190 0.56 10.51 2.73
CA VAL A 190 -0.42 11.24 1.89
C VAL A 190 -1.40 10.25 1.26
N THR A 191 -0.88 9.17 0.68
CA THR A 191 -1.69 8.07 0.13
C THR A 191 -2.66 7.52 1.18
N ALA A 192 -2.18 7.27 2.40
CA ALA A 192 -3.00 6.74 3.49
C ALA A 192 -4.12 7.70 3.89
N VAL A 193 -3.80 8.98 4.18
CA VAL A 193 -4.80 9.94 4.64
C VAL A 193 -5.85 10.22 3.58
N VAL A 194 -5.45 10.39 2.31
CA VAL A 194 -6.38 10.66 1.19
C VAL A 194 -7.34 9.48 0.99
N THR A 195 -6.81 8.26 0.95
CA THR A 195 -7.63 7.07 0.73
C THR A 195 -8.63 6.83 1.86
N LEU A 196 -8.16 6.87 3.10
CA LEU A 196 -8.97 6.48 4.25
C LEU A 196 -10.02 7.54 4.62
N GLN A 197 -9.70 8.84 4.52
CA GLN A 197 -10.71 9.89 4.73
C GLN A 197 -11.79 9.88 3.66
N ALA A 198 -11.42 9.62 2.39
CA ALA A 198 -12.40 9.50 1.30
C ALA A 198 -13.32 8.28 1.52
N LEU A 199 -12.80 7.16 2.02
CA LEU A 199 -13.56 5.96 2.38
C LEU A 199 -14.46 6.17 3.60
N GLY A 200 -14.31 7.28 4.34
CA GLY A 200 -15.16 7.66 5.46
C GLY A 200 -14.59 7.36 6.84
N ALA A 201 -13.28 7.19 6.99
CA ALA A 201 -12.62 7.27 8.30
C ALA A 201 -12.82 8.65 8.92
N ASP A 202 -13.06 8.71 10.23
CA ASP A 202 -13.31 9.95 10.96
C ASP A 202 -12.04 10.56 11.57
N ALA A 203 -10.96 9.78 11.64
CA ALA A 203 -9.59 10.22 11.92
C ALA A 203 -8.61 9.27 11.25
N VAL A 204 -7.49 9.79 10.79
CA VAL A 204 -6.40 9.00 10.20
C VAL A 204 -5.08 9.40 10.85
N GLY A 205 -4.16 8.45 11.00
CA GLY A 205 -2.87 8.80 11.61
C GLY A 205 -1.88 7.67 11.65
N LEU A 206 -1.04 7.70 12.67
CA LEU A 206 0.09 6.78 12.80
C LEU A 206 0.34 6.40 14.26
N ASN A 207 0.83 5.17 14.46
CA ASN A 207 1.20 4.68 15.78
C ASN A 207 2.36 3.69 15.72
N CYS A 208 2.95 3.42 16.87
CA CYS A 208 4.01 2.43 17.06
C CYS A 208 5.31 2.72 16.27
N SER A 209 6.08 1.69 15.94
CA SER A 209 7.31 1.63 15.16
C SER A 209 8.43 2.57 15.61
N THR A 210 8.31 3.85 15.35
CA THR A 210 9.35 4.85 15.60
C THR A 210 9.04 5.72 16.81
N GLY A 211 10.07 6.39 17.35
CA GLY A 211 9.87 7.38 18.39
C GLY A 211 9.20 8.66 17.84
N PRO A 212 8.74 9.54 18.74
CA PRO A 212 7.91 10.69 18.36
C PRO A 212 8.59 11.70 17.42
N ALA A 213 9.92 11.72 17.38
CA ALA A 213 10.67 12.63 16.50
C ALA A 213 10.55 12.23 15.03
N ALA A 214 10.58 10.93 14.72
CA ALA A 214 10.44 10.43 13.37
C ALA A 214 9.01 10.57 12.83
N MET A 215 7.99 10.62 13.70
CA MET A 215 6.60 10.85 13.32
C MET A 215 6.31 12.29 12.87
N LEU A 216 7.12 13.26 13.28
CA LEU A 216 6.85 14.68 13.02
C LEU A 216 6.70 15.01 11.51
N PRO A 217 7.65 14.66 10.62
CA PRO A 217 7.50 14.95 9.19
C PRO A 217 6.32 14.21 8.54
N LEU A 218 5.95 13.04 9.07
CA LEU A 218 4.82 12.26 8.56
C LEU A 218 3.48 12.95 8.91
N VAL A 219 3.36 13.47 10.14
CA VAL A 219 2.20 14.26 10.56
C VAL A 219 2.09 15.55 9.74
N GLU A 220 3.21 16.25 9.48
CA GLU A 220 3.23 17.45 8.64
C GLU A 220 2.75 17.14 7.22
N ALA A 221 3.21 16.04 6.63
CA ALA A 221 2.78 15.59 5.30
C ALA A 221 1.28 15.25 5.25
N MET A 222 0.77 14.52 6.25
CA MET A 222 -0.68 14.24 6.35
C MET A 222 -1.50 15.53 6.49
N ALA A 223 -1.03 16.50 7.28
CA ALA A 223 -1.76 17.73 7.59
C ALA A 223 -1.98 18.65 6.37
N GLU A 224 -1.21 18.49 5.31
CA GLU A 224 -1.40 19.20 4.04
C GLU A 224 -2.59 18.66 3.23
N TYR A 225 -3.09 17.47 3.56
CA TYR A 225 -4.16 16.77 2.82
C TYR A 225 -5.36 16.38 3.69
N ALA A 226 -5.21 16.41 5.02
CA ALA A 226 -6.21 15.91 5.94
C ALA A 226 -7.45 16.81 6.03
N THR A 227 -8.62 16.26 5.77
CA THR A 227 -9.94 16.85 6.06
C THR A 227 -10.56 16.28 7.35
N VAL A 228 -9.87 15.34 7.97
CA VAL A 228 -10.22 14.70 9.24
C VAL A 228 -9.11 14.94 10.28
N PRO A 229 -9.37 14.81 11.57
CA PRO A 229 -8.34 14.86 12.61
C PRO A 229 -7.20 13.86 12.38
N ILE A 230 -5.97 14.28 12.71
CA ILE A 230 -4.81 13.39 12.65
C ILE A 230 -4.52 12.82 14.05
N LEU A 231 -4.32 11.50 14.09
CA LEU A 231 -3.98 10.72 15.27
C LEU A 231 -2.48 10.42 15.30
N ALA A 232 -1.82 10.61 16.46
CA ALA A 232 -0.44 10.20 16.68
C ALA A 232 -0.26 9.50 18.04
N LYS A 233 0.17 8.22 18.03
CA LYS A 233 0.48 7.40 19.21
C LYS A 233 1.92 6.86 19.15
N PRO A 234 2.95 7.68 19.40
CA PRO A 234 4.35 7.21 19.39
C PRO A 234 4.67 6.26 20.55
N ASN A 235 5.74 5.48 20.38
CA ASN A 235 6.37 4.75 21.46
C ASN A 235 7.06 5.71 22.44
N ALA A 236 7.32 5.27 23.68
CA ALA A 236 8.12 6.00 24.66
C ALA A 236 9.64 5.91 24.33
N GLY A 237 10.02 6.30 23.11
CA GLY A 237 11.36 6.10 22.58
C GLY A 237 11.50 4.77 21.83
N MET A 238 12.73 4.42 21.42
CA MET A 238 13.01 3.12 20.79
C MET A 238 13.22 2.04 21.85
N PRO A 239 12.81 0.79 21.59
CA PRO A 239 13.06 -0.30 22.52
C PRO A 239 14.55 -0.55 22.68
N LYS A 240 14.99 -0.67 23.93
CA LYS A 240 16.36 -1.03 24.31
C LYS A 240 16.30 -2.22 25.27
N LEU A 241 17.22 -3.14 25.10
CA LEU A 241 17.37 -4.24 26.05
C LEU A 241 18.27 -3.83 27.19
N VAL A 242 17.79 -3.86 28.42
CA VAL A 242 18.58 -3.57 29.63
C VAL A 242 18.37 -4.71 30.62
N ASN A 243 19.45 -5.45 30.95
CA ASN A 243 19.42 -6.60 31.87
C ASN A 243 18.39 -7.69 31.47
N GLY A 244 18.13 -7.87 30.19
CA GLY A 244 17.20 -8.88 29.71
C GLY A 244 15.73 -8.45 29.65
N GLU A 245 15.43 -7.19 29.94
CA GLU A 245 14.08 -6.61 29.84
C GLU A 245 14.03 -5.54 28.74
N THR A 246 12.94 -5.53 27.98
CA THR A 246 12.71 -4.45 27.00
C THR A 246 12.32 -3.17 27.73
N VAL A 247 13.17 -2.16 27.65
CA VAL A 247 12.98 -0.85 28.27
C VAL A 247 12.83 0.21 27.17
N PHE A 248 11.91 1.13 27.39
CA PHE A 248 11.74 2.32 26.57
C PHE A 248 12.31 3.50 27.36
N ASP A 249 13.14 4.34 26.75
CA ASP A 249 14.02 5.29 27.44
C ASP A 249 13.50 6.73 27.49
N ALA A 250 12.41 7.06 26.76
CA ALA A 250 11.86 8.40 26.82
C ALA A 250 11.17 8.64 28.17
N THR A 251 11.56 9.68 28.89
CA THR A 251 10.86 10.12 30.09
C THR A 251 9.48 10.71 29.77
N PRO A 252 8.54 10.76 30.74
CA PRO A 252 7.25 11.44 30.55
C PRO A 252 7.37 12.89 30.07
N GLU A 253 8.39 13.64 30.50
CA GLU A 253 8.64 15.02 30.10
C GLU A 253 9.14 15.13 28.66
N GLU A 254 10.06 14.28 28.25
CA GLU A 254 10.55 14.21 26.86
C GLU A 254 9.44 13.81 25.91
N PHE A 255 8.65 12.80 26.31
CA PHE A 255 7.47 12.36 25.57
C PHE A 255 6.45 13.49 25.39
N ALA A 256 6.12 14.21 26.44
CA ALA A 256 5.21 15.33 26.41
C ALA A 256 5.74 16.52 25.58
N ALA A 257 7.04 16.81 25.65
CA ALA A 257 7.67 17.83 24.81
C ALA A 257 7.58 17.48 23.31
N ALA A 258 7.71 16.21 22.97
CA ALA A 258 7.52 15.72 21.61
C ALA A 258 6.03 15.77 21.21
N GLY A 259 5.11 15.42 22.10
CA GLY A 259 3.68 15.53 21.89
C GLY A 259 3.23 16.97 21.55
N LYS A 260 3.81 17.98 22.19
CA LYS A 260 3.59 19.40 21.81
C LYS A 260 3.99 19.71 20.37
N ARG A 261 5.10 19.13 19.90
CA ARG A 261 5.55 19.31 18.52
C ARG A 261 4.60 18.63 17.53
N LEU A 262 4.13 17.41 17.85
CA LEU A 262 3.14 16.71 17.06
C LEU A 262 1.81 17.47 16.97
N LEU A 263 1.36 18.05 18.10
CA LEU A 263 0.18 18.94 18.12
C LEU A 263 0.36 20.15 17.19
N ALA A 264 1.53 20.81 17.26
CA ALA A 264 1.84 21.96 16.40
C ALA A 264 1.95 21.57 14.91
N ALA A 265 2.40 20.37 14.59
CA ALA A 265 2.45 19.83 13.24
C ALA A 265 1.05 19.50 12.67
N GLY A 266 0.05 19.25 13.53
CA GLY A 266 -1.33 19.02 13.11
C GLY A 266 -2.02 17.81 13.72
N ALA A 267 -1.33 16.99 14.53
CA ALA A 267 -1.97 15.89 15.24
C ALA A 267 -2.86 16.41 16.37
N SER A 268 -4.17 16.24 16.25
CA SER A 268 -5.15 16.70 17.26
C SER A 268 -5.61 15.58 18.21
N ILE A 269 -5.31 14.33 17.90
CA ILE A 269 -5.59 13.16 18.72
C ILE A 269 -4.25 12.54 19.11
N LEU A 270 -3.93 12.57 20.40
CA LEU A 270 -2.61 12.18 20.91
C LEU A 270 -2.72 11.09 21.96
N GLY A 271 -1.82 10.13 21.94
CA GLY A 271 -1.72 9.05 22.91
C GLY A 271 -0.34 8.46 22.97
N GLY A 272 -0.22 7.29 23.54
CA GLY A 272 1.03 6.55 23.61
C GLY A 272 0.89 5.12 23.12
N CYS A 273 1.95 4.58 22.51
CA CYS A 273 2.06 3.17 22.16
C CYS A 273 3.09 2.50 23.10
N CYS A 274 3.85 1.53 22.63
CA CYS A 274 4.74 0.70 23.43
C CYS A 274 5.61 1.51 24.42
N GLY A 275 5.76 0.99 25.63
CA GLY A 275 6.55 1.60 26.70
C GLY A 275 5.87 2.72 27.48
N THR A 276 4.81 3.35 26.96
CA THR A 276 4.12 4.43 27.68
C THR A 276 3.33 3.94 28.88
N THR A 277 3.18 4.78 29.88
CA THR A 277 2.50 4.51 31.13
C THR A 277 1.44 5.59 31.41
N PRO A 278 0.55 5.43 32.41
CA PRO A 278 -0.38 6.48 32.82
C PRO A 278 0.31 7.80 33.14
N GLU A 279 1.55 7.79 33.62
CA GLU A 279 2.31 9.01 33.89
C GLU A 279 2.70 9.75 32.61
N HIS A 280 3.10 9.03 31.55
CA HIS A 280 3.35 9.65 30.23
C HIS A 280 2.10 10.37 29.70
N ILE A 281 0.94 9.73 29.82
CA ILE A 281 -0.32 10.31 29.35
C ILE A 281 -0.73 11.51 30.20
N ARG A 282 -0.52 11.46 31.52
CA ARG A 282 -0.81 12.60 32.41
C ARG A 282 0.04 13.82 32.06
N VAL A 283 1.36 13.65 31.94
CA VAL A 283 2.29 14.74 31.62
C VAL A 283 2.04 15.26 30.19
N LEU A 284 1.71 14.38 29.23
CA LEU A 284 1.28 14.78 27.88
C LEU A 284 0.03 15.65 27.96
N GLY A 285 -0.99 15.22 28.70
CA GLY A 285 -2.25 15.97 28.88
C GLY A 285 -2.03 17.36 29.44
N ASP A 286 -1.23 17.46 30.50
CA ASP A 286 -0.86 18.77 31.10
C ASP A 286 -0.12 19.65 30.07
N ALA A 287 0.75 19.04 29.25
CA ALA A 287 1.58 19.74 28.29
C ALA A 287 0.80 20.26 27.06
N VAL A 288 -0.25 19.56 26.59
CA VAL A 288 -1.05 19.94 25.43
C VAL A 288 -2.35 20.68 25.81
N SER A 289 -2.65 20.76 27.12
CA SER A 289 -3.83 21.47 27.62
C SER A 289 -3.82 22.94 27.22
N GLY A 290 -4.93 23.41 26.63
CA GLY A 290 -5.04 24.80 26.10
C GLY A 290 -4.17 25.08 24.86
N GLY A 291 -3.50 24.10 24.31
CA GLY A 291 -2.77 24.23 23.04
C GLY A 291 -3.72 24.45 21.85
N THR A 292 -3.26 25.24 20.88
CA THR A 292 -4.01 25.46 19.65
C THR A 292 -3.94 24.22 18.75
N VAL A 293 -5.07 23.67 18.40
CA VAL A 293 -5.20 22.55 17.45
C VAL A 293 -5.25 23.10 16.02
N ARG A 294 -4.41 22.58 15.12
CA ARG A 294 -4.54 22.86 13.69
C ARG A 294 -5.84 22.21 13.19
N LYS A 295 -6.71 23.02 12.61
CA LYS A 295 -7.96 22.49 12.03
C LYS A 295 -7.68 21.74 10.75
N PRO A 296 -8.37 20.60 10.51
CA PRO A 296 -8.35 19.93 9.22
C PRO A 296 -8.77 20.88 8.09
N LEU A 297 -8.40 20.55 6.86
CA LEU A 297 -8.83 21.29 5.68
C LEU A 297 -10.37 21.26 5.57
N THR A 298 -10.94 22.36 5.14
CA THR A 298 -12.40 22.45 4.91
C THR A 298 -12.85 21.80 3.61
N LYS A 299 -11.92 21.63 2.67
CA LYS A 299 -12.13 21.01 1.37
C LYS A 299 -11.01 20.01 1.10
N SER A 300 -11.34 18.84 0.55
CA SER A 300 -10.35 17.87 0.11
C SER A 300 -9.55 18.41 -1.07
N ARG A 301 -8.31 17.93 -1.24
CA ARG A 301 -7.59 18.08 -2.49
C ARG A 301 -8.05 17.04 -3.50
N ARG A 302 -7.94 17.34 -4.79
CA ARG A 302 -8.26 16.40 -5.87
C ARG A 302 -7.07 15.46 -6.06
N VAL A 303 -7.09 14.35 -5.37
CA VAL A 303 -5.99 13.37 -5.37
C VAL A 303 -6.55 11.99 -5.61
N LEU A 304 -5.98 11.30 -6.60
CA LEU A 304 -6.16 9.86 -6.81
C LEU A 304 -5.00 9.12 -6.16
N THR A 305 -5.24 7.93 -5.63
CA THR A 305 -4.21 7.11 -5.00
C THR A 305 -4.22 5.69 -5.54
N SER A 306 -3.06 5.06 -5.57
CA SER A 306 -2.89 3.60 -5.59
C SER A 306 -2.64 3.10 -4.15
N GLU A 307 -2.02 1.94 -3.97
CA GLU A 307 -1.56 1.49 -2.66
C GLU A 307 -0.30 2.24 -2.20
N ARG A 308 0.58 2.62 -3.14
CA ARG A 308 1.94 3.09 -2.88
C ARG A 308 2.26 4.48 -3.43
N GLY A 309 1.32 5.09 -4.13
CA GLY A 309 1.53 6.39 -4.77
C GLY A 309 0.26 7.17 -4.98
N PHE A 310 0.41 8.42 -5.41
CA PHE A 310 -0.72 9.31 -5.65
C PHE A 310 -0.50 10.22 -6.87
N ALA A 311 -1.60 10.73 -7.40
CA ALA A 311 -1.62 11.76 -8.45
C ALA A 311 -2.53 12.90 -8.01
N GLU A 312 -1.95 14.08 -7.79
CA GLU A 312 -2.71 15.29 -7.48
C GLU A 312 -3.14 16.00 -8.77
N ILE A 313 -4.39 16.44 -8.81
CA ILE A 313 -5.02 17.10 -9.95
C ILE A 313 -5.30 18.55 -9.58
N GLU A 314 -4.42 19.44 -9.97
CA GLU A 314 -4.53 20.85 -9.70
C GLU A 314 -5.13 21.59 -10.92
N LEU A 315 -5.99 22.56 -10.69
CA LEU A 315 -6.66 23.32 -11.76
C LEU A 315 -5.65 24.11 -12.63
N ASP A 316 -4.65 24.69 -11.99
CA ASP A 316 -3.55 25.43 -12.64
C ASP A 316 -2.23 24.66 -12.63
N GLY A 317 -2.26 23.39 -12.21
CA GLY A 317 -1.10 22.51 -12.20
C GLY A 317 -0.66 22.04 -13.57
N ASN A 318 0.38 21.21 -13.58
CA ASN A 318 0.89 20.60 -14.80
C ASN A 318 -0.13 19.66 -15.43
N PHE A 319 -0.12 19.61 -16.76
CA PHE A 319 -1.00 18.74 -17.54
C PHE A 319 -0.73 17.26 -17.24
N LEU A 320 -1.81 16.46 -17.06
CA LEU A 320 -1.73 15.04 -16.75
C LEU A 320 -2.24 14.19 -17.92
N VAL A 321 -1.61 13.04 -18.13
CA VAL A 321 -2.08 12.05 -19.11
C VAL A 321 -2.64 10.82 -18.39
N ILE A 322 -3.88 10.47 -18.77
CA ILE A 322 -4.52 9.21 -18.43
C ILE A 322 -4.23 8.24 -19.58
N GLY A 323 -3.48 7.18 -19.29
CA GLY A 323 -3.05 6.21 -20.29
C GLY A 323 -4.19 5.33 -20.79
N GLU A 324 -4.49 5.33 -22.10
CA GLU A 324 -5.67 4.67 -22.73
C GLU A 324 -5.37 3.27 -23.31
N ARG A 325 -4.18 2.72 -23.11
CA ARG A 325 -3.77 1.53 -23.87
C ARG A 325 -4.40 0.22 -23.37
N ILE A 326 -4.78 0.14 -22.08
CA ILE A 326 -5.41 -1.04 -21.49
C ILE A 326 -6.92 -1.04 -21.81
N ASN A 327 -7.21 -1.18 -23.10
CA ASN A 327 -8.56 -1.22 -23.64
C ASN A 327 -8.56 -2.13 -24.89
N PRO A 328 -9.37 -3.20 -24.95
CA PRO A 328 -9.37 -4.17 -26.05
C PRO A 328 -9.96 -3.65 -27.36
N THR A 329 -10.62 -2.49 -27.36
CA THR A 329 -11.26 -1.92 -28.57
C THR A 329 -10.23 -1.72 -29.68
N GLY A 330 -10.44 -2.41 -30.80
CA GLY A 330 -9.57 -2.35 -31.98
C GLY A 330 -8.23 -3.09 -31.86
N LYS A 331 -7.92 -3.71 -30.71
CA LYS A 331 -6.60 -4.36 -30.44
C LYS A 331 -6.72 -5.88 -30.49
N LYS A 332 -6.64 -6.48 -31.68
CA LYS A 332 -6.83 -7.94 -31.90
C LYS A 332 -5.91 -8.83 -31.04
N LYS A 333 -4.65 -8.43 -30.82
CA LYS A 333 -3.69 -9.19 -29.98
C LYS A 333 -4.14 -9.21 -28.53
N LEU A 334 -4.51 -8.05 -27.97
CA LEU A 334 -5.01 -7.94 -26.60
C LEU A 334 -6.30 -8.75 -26.43
N GLN A 335 -7.25 -8.65 -27.40
CA GLN A 335 -8.49 -9.43 -27.37
C GLN A 335 -8.25 -10.95 -27.37
N ALA A 336 -7.23 -11.43 -28.10
CA ALA A 336 -6.89 -12.85 -28.12
C ALA A 336 -6.36 -13.32 -26.75
N GLU A 337 -5.42 -12.57 -26.16
CA GLU A 337 -4.87 -12.90 -24.84
C GLU A 337 -5.93 -12.86 -23.75
N LEU A 338 -6.80 -11.86 -23.74
CA LEU A 338 -7.91 -11.78 -22.76
C LEU A 338 -8.88 -12.96 -22.85
N ARG A 339 -9.18 -13.47 -24.06
CA ARG A 339 -10.01 -14.68 -24.22
C ARG A 339 -9.37 -15.94 -23.66
N GLU A 340 -8.03 -16.00 -23.66
CA GLU A 340 -7.24 -17.08 -23.07
C GLU A 340 -7.02 -16.86 -21.56
N GLY A 341 -7.52 -15.76 -21.00
CA GLY A 341 -7.32 -15.39 -19.61
C GLY A 341 -5.89 -14.94 -19.30
N ASN A 342 -5.11 -14.54 -20.31
CA ASN A 342 -3.72 -14.10 -20.19
C ASN A 342 -3.68 -12.56 -20.07
N LEU A 343 -2.94 -12.04 -19.05
CA LEU A 343 -2.81 -10.62 -18.77
C LEU A 343 -1.38 -10.07 -19.01
N ASN A 344 -0.49 -10.85 -19.65
CA ASN A 344 0.89 -10.42 -19.89
C ASN A 344 0.99 -9.12 -20.70
N LEU A 345 0.16 -8.99 -21.73
CA LEU A 345 0.13 -7.77 -22.53
C LEU A 345 -0.45 -6.58 -21.76
N VAL A 346 -1.43 -6.80 -20.87
CA VAL A 346 -1.94 -5.78 -19.95
C VAL A 346 -0.82 -5.26 -19.07
N ARG A 347 -0.07 -6.18 -18.44
CA ARG A 347 1.09 -5.85 -17.61
C ARG A 347 2.14 -5.03 -18.36
N GLN A 348 2.52 -5.49 -19.56
CA GLN A 348 3.45 -4.76 -20.41
C GLN A 348 2.95 -3.35 -20.73
N MET A 349 1.66 -3.22 -21.09
CA MET A 349 1.04 -1.93 -21.39
C MET A 349 1.00 -1.00 -20.17
N ALA A 350 0.79 -1.53 -18.96
CA ALA A 350 0.83 -0.73 -17.73
C ALA A 350 2.22 -0.13 -17.52
N LEU A 351 3.27 -0.97 -17.56
CA LEU A 351 4.66 -0.52 -17.43
C LEU A 351 5.06 0.51 -18.49
N GLU A 352 4.77 0.21 -19.77
CA GLU A 352 5.10 1.12 -20.87
C GLU A 352 4.43 2.49 -20.72
N GLN A 353 3.19 2.53 -20.23
CA GLN A 353 2.46 3.79 -20.04
C GLN A 353 3.02 4.60 -18.87
N GLU A 354 3.32 3.95 -17.75
CA GLU A 354 3.97 4.60 -16.60
C GLU A 354 5.34 5.15 -16.98
N GLU A 355 6.20 4.36 -17.63
CA GLU A 355 7.53 4.76 -18.11
C GLU A 355 7.47 5.94 -19.09
N ASN A 356 6.43 6.03 -19.92
CA ASN A 356 6.22 7.14 -20.85
C ASN A 356 5.52 8.35 -20.22
N GLY A 357 5.21 8.33 -18.93
CA GLY A 357 4.76 9.48 -18.17
C GLY A 357 3.25 9.59 -17.98
N ALA A 358 2.47 8.49 -18.17
CA ALA A 358 1.10 8.44 -17.67
C ALA A 358 1.10 8.61 -16.14
N ARG A 359 0.18 9.40 -15.63
CA ARG A 359 0.00 9.64 -14.19
C ARG A 359 -1.23 8.94 -13.63
N ILE A 360 -2.08 8.42 -14.49
CA ILE A 360 -3.28 7.65 -14.22
C ILE A 360 -3.39 6.63 -15.34
N LEU A 361 -3.84 5.41 -15.06
CA LEU A 361 -4.09 4.38 -16.09
C LEU A 361 -5.58 4.08 -16.19
N ASP A 362 -6.14 4.30 -17.37
CA ASP A 362 -7.50 3.90 -17.70
C ASP A 362 -7.52 2.41 -18.07
N ILE A 363 -8.39 1.65 -17.40
CA ILE A 363 -8.56 0.21 -17.62
C ILE A 363 -9.99 -0.09 -18.06
N ASN A 364 -10.13 -0.68 -19.25
CA ASN A 364 -11.38 -1.11 -19.82
C ASN A 364 -11.27 -2.56 -20.28
N MET A 365 -12.25 -3.40 -19.94
CA MET A 365 -12.30 -4.83 -20.32
C MET A 365 -13.54 -5.16 -21.16
N GLY A 366 -14.25 -4.15 -21.67
CA GLY A 366 -15.46 -4.30 -22.47
C GLY A 366 -15.20 -4.93 -23.83
N MET A 367 -15.46 -6.22 -23.97
CA MET A 367 -15.41 -6.94 -25.23
C MET A 367 -16.28 -8.20 -25.23
N ASN A 368 -16.68 -8.62 -26.41
CA ASN A 368 -17.44 -9.86 -26.56
C ASN A 368 -16.56 -11.12 -26.33
N GLY A 369 -17.14 -12.10 -25.66
CA GLY A 369 -16.55 -13.44 -25.50
C GLY A 369 -15.71 -13.63 -24.23
N ILE A 370 -15.82 -12.72 -23.29
CA ILE A 370 -15.29 -12.84 -21.91
C ILE A 370 -16.35 -12.39 -20.91
N ASP A 371 -16.18 -12.76 -19.64
CA ASP A 371 -16.86 -12.13 -18.52
C ASP A 371 -16.10 -10.85 -18.16
N GLU A 372 -16.70 -9.69 -18.44
CA GLU A 372 -16.07 -8.37 -18.23
C GLU A 372 -15.76 -8.15 -16.75
N LYS A 373 -16.65 -8.55 -15.85
CA LYS A 373 -16.48 -8.37 -14.42
C LYS A 373 -15.29 -9.17 -13.90
N GLU A 374 -15.26 -10.49 -14.18
CA GLU A 374 -14.13 -11.34 -13.78
C GLU A 374 -12.81 -10.80 -14.34
N MET A 375 -12.81 -10.42 -15.63
CA MET A 375 -11.59 -9.90 -16.26
C MET A 375 -11.15 -8.56 -15.69
N MET A 376 -12.08 -7.66 -15.35
CA MET A 376 -11.78 -6.37 -14.69
C MET A 376 -11.13 -6.60 -13.33
N LEU A 377 -11.68 -7.48 -12.49
CA LEU A 377 -11.12 -7.76 -11.17
C LEU A 377 -9.69 -8.32 -11.27
N ARG A 378 -9.48 -9.28 -12.17
CA ARG A 378 -8.14 -9.84 -12.43
C ARG A 378 -7.17 -8.78 -12.95
N THR A 379 -7.64 -7.87 -13.80
CA THR A 379 -6.85 -6.76 -14.33
C THR A 379 -6.48 -5.77 -13.24
N VAL A 380 -7.40 -5.43 -12.33
CA VAL A 380 -7.10 -4.58 -11.17
C VAL A 380 -5.98 -5.19 -10.34
N TYR A 381 -6.06 -6.48 -9.98
CA TYR A 381 -4.99 -7.16 -9.23
C TYR A 381 -3.64 -7.18 -9.98
N GLU A 382 -3.68 -7.49 -11.28
CA GLU A 382 -2.45 -7.55 -12.10
C GLU A 382 -1.77 -6.18 -12.21
N VAL A 383 -2.55 -5.11 -12.50
CA VAL A 383 -1.99 -3.77 -12.71
C VAL A 383 -1.51 -3.16 -11.40
N THR A 384 -2.27 -3.28 -10.30
CA THR A 384 -1.85 -2.74 -8.98
C THR A 384 -0.64 -3.46 -8.39
N SER A 385 -0.44 -4.73 -8.76
CA SER A 385 0.79 -5.47 -8.39
C SER A 385 1.99 -5.08 -9.25
N THR A 386 1.76 -4.45 -10.42
CA THR A 386 2.78 -4.18 -11.42
C THR A 386 3.30 -2.74 -11.35
N VAL A 387 2.42 -1.76 -11.16
CA VAL A 387 2.73 -0.31 -11.16
C VAL A 387 2.11 0.40 -9.96
N ASP A 388 2.66 1.57 -9.62
CA ASP A 388 2.17 2.40 -8.52
C ASP A 388 1.24 3.54 -8.99
N THR A 389 0.96 3.61 -10.29
CA THR A 389 0.09 4.60 -10.92
C THR A 389 -1.37 4.37 -10.54
N PRO A 390 -2.14 5.38 -10.06
CA PRO A 390 -3.56 5.28 -9.79
C PRO A 390 -4.39 4.87 -11.01
N LEU A 391 -5.53 4.18 -10.76
CA LEU A 391 -6.39 3.65 -11.81
C LEU A 391 -7.64 4.49 -12.03
N CYS A 392 -8.03 4.56 -13.31
CA CYS A 392 -9.31 4.98 -13.81
C CYS A 392 -10.09 3.72 -14.25
N ILE A 393 -11.22 3.45 -13.61
CA ILE A 393 -12.06 2.27 -13.88
C ILE A 393 -13.09 2.65 -14.93
N ASP A 394 -12.92 2.10 -16.14
CA ASP A 394 -13.77 2.37 -17.29
C ASP A 394 -14.65 1.17 -17.62
N SER A 395 -15.95 1.30 -17.37
CA SER A 395 -16.96 0.33 -17.77
C SER A 395 -18.32 0.98 -17.98
N SER A 396 -19.12 0.39 -18.86
CA SER A 396 -20.53 0.75 -19.04
C SER A 396 -21.45 0.12 -17.99
N TYR A 397 -20.98 -0.87 -17.23
CA TYR A 397 -21.77 -1.63 -16.26
C TYR A 397 -21.46 -1.19 -14.82
N VAL A 398 -22.51 -0.77 -14.12
CA VAL A 398 -22.40 -0.31 -12.71
C VAL A 398 -21.80 -1.39 -11.81
N ASP A 399 -22.22 -2.64 -11.98
CA ASP A 399 -21.76 -3.77 -11.15
C ASP A 399 -20.27 -4.07 -11.36
N VAL A 400 -19.74 -3.87 -12.58
CA VAL A 400 -18.29 -4.00 -12.86
C VAL A 400 -17.52 -2.91 -12.15
N ILE A 401 -18.01 -1.67 -12.21
CA ILE A 401 -17.37 -0.52 -11.52
C ILE A 401 -17.37 -0.74 -9.99
N GLU A 402 -18.54 -1.11 -9.42
CA GLU A 402 -18.68 -1.31 -7.98
C GLU A 402 -17.73 -2.39 -7.44
N GLU A 403 -17.68 -3.55 -8.09
CA GLU A 403 -16.81 -4.66 -7.67
C GLU A 403 -15.32 -4.31 -7.85
N ALA A 404 -14.96 -3.60 -8.93
CA ALA A 404 -13.59 -3.13 -9.13
C ALA A 404 -13.16 -2.14 -8.03
N LEU A 405 -14.02 -1.17 -7.68
CA LEU A 405 -13.77 -0.22 -6.59
C LEU A 405 -13.65 -0.90 -5.23
N ARG A 406 -14.40 -1.98 -5.02
CA ARG A 406 -14.38 -2.73 -3.76
C ARG A 406 -13.00 -3.30 -3.47
N ILE A 407 -12.35 -3.89 -4.47
CA ILE A 407 -11.02 -4.51 -4.32
C ILE A 407 -9.85 -3.56 -4.60
N TYR A 408 -10.08 -2.40 -5.20
CA TYR A 408 -9.00 -1.47 -5.55
C TYR A 408 -8.37 -0.84 -4.29
N PRO A 409 -7.03 -0.90 -4.11
CA PRO A 409 -6.39 -0.52 -2.84
C PRO A 409 -6.31 0.98 -2.56
N GLY A 410 -6.70 1.84 -3.50
CA GLY A 410 -6.59 3.30 -3.41
C GLY A 410 -7.91 4.05 -3.59
N ARG A 411 -7.80 5.35 -3.90
CA ARG A 411 -8.87 6.23 -4.33
C ARG A 411 -8.89 6.30 -5.86
N ALA A 412 -9.80 5.56 -6.50
CA ALA A 412 -9.90 5.46 -7.96
C ALA A 412 -10.62 6.65 -8.60
N LEU A 413 -10.49 6.74 -9.94
CA LEU A 413 -11.33 7.56 -10.80
C LEU A 413 -12.35 6.67 -11.52
N ILE A 414 -13.61 7.04 -11.52
CA ILE A 414 -14.68 6.34 -12.29
C ILE A 414 -14.79 6.98 -13.68
N ASN A 415 -14.74 6.21 -14.73
CA ASN A 415 -15.01 6.64 -16.10
C ASN A 415 -16.27 5.91 -16.61
N SER A 416 -17.46 6.51 -16.62
CA SER A 416 -17.83 7.87 -16.22
C SER A 416 -19.25 7.88 -15.65
N ILE A 417 -19.67 8.98 -15.04
CA ILE A 417 -21.04 9.21 -14.58
C ILE A 417 -21.70 10.26 -15.48
N SER A 418 -22.83 9.89 -16.10
CA SER A 418 -23.66 10.75 -16.96
C SER A 418 -25.02 10.98 -16.32
N LEU A 419 -25.83 11.90 -16.88
CA LEU A 419 -27.21 12.18 -16.43
C LEU A 419 -28.23 11.10 -16.87
N GLU A 420 -27.75 9.97 -17.40
CA GLU A 420 -28.62 8.82 -17.72
C GLU A 420 -29.28 8.26 -16.45
N SER A 421 -30.61 8.23 -16.43
CA SER A 421 -31.39 7.94 -15.21
C SER A 421 -31.12 6.56 -14.61
N GLU A 422 -30.76 5.56 -15.44
CA GLU A 422 -30.42 4.21 -15.00
C GLU A 422 -29.06 4.14 -14.28
N LYS A 423 -28.14 5.07 -14.58
CA LYS A 423 -26.75 5.05 -14.09
C LYS A 423 -26.53 5.99 -12.91
N ILE A 424 -26.97 7.26 -13.03
CA ILE A 424 -26.64 8.29 -12.03
C ILE A 424 -27.11 7.92 -10.63
N GLY A 425 -28.32 7.38 -10.50
CA GLY A 425 -28.92 6.99 -9.21
C GLY A 425 -28.20 5.84 -8.50
N ARG A 426 -27.40 5.04 -9.24
CA ARG A 426 -26.60 3.94 -8.69
C ARG A 426 -25.13 4.32 -8.52
N LEU A 427 -24.54 5.03 -9.47
CA LEU A 427 -23.10 5.32 -9.46
C LEU A 427 -22.71 6.40 -8.45
N LEU A 428 -23.54 7.43 -8.20
CA LEU A 428 -23.23 8.44 -7.19
C LEU A 428 -23.11 7.84 -5.76
N PRO A 429 -24.07 6.99 -5.31
CA PRO A 429 -23.91 6.27 -4.04
C PRO A 429 -22.67 5.35 -4.01
N VAL A 430 -22.33 4.68 -5.12
CA VAL A 430 -21.13 3.84 -5.25
C VAL A 430 -19.87 4.69 -5.13
N ALA A 431 -19.78 5.82 -5.84
CA ALA A 431 -18.64 6.74 -5.73
C ALA A 431 -18.47 7.23 -4.27
N ARG A 432 -19.56 7.60 -3.60
CA ARG A 432 -19.54 8.01 -2.18
C ARG A 432 -19.10 6.88 -1.24
N LYS A 433 -19.63 5.66 -1.44
CA LYS A 433 -19.32 4.49 -0.60
C LYS A 433 -17.84 4.13 -0.60
N TYR A 434 -17.19 4.18 -1.77
CA TYR A 434 -15.78 3.83 -1.93
C TYR A 434 -14.84 5.04 -1.93
N GLY A 435 -15.36 6.25 -1.79
CA GLY A 435 -14.61 7.50 -1.77
C GLY A 435 -13.94 7.82 -3.12
N ALA A 436 -14.48 7.29 -4.23
CA ALA A 436 -13.92 7.49 -5.56
C ALA A 436 -14.20 8.89 -6.12
N MET A 437 -13.28 9.41 -6.93
CA MET A 437 -13.54 10.53 -7.84
C MET A 437 -14.20 10.01 -9.11
N PHE A 438 -14.86 10.90 -9.89
CA PHE A 438 -15.47 10.48 -11.13
C PHE A 438 -15.34 11.52 -12.24
N ILE A 439 -15.29 11.02 -13.47
CA ILE A 439 -15.45 11.81 -14.68
C ILE A 439 -16.94 12.05 -14.90
N LEU A 440 -17.33 13.32 -14.89
CA LEU A 440 -18.67 13.77 -15.26
C LEU A 440 -18.75 13.85 -16.77
N LEU A 441 -19.53 12.97 -17.37
CA LEU A 441 -19.79 12.94 -18.81
C LEU A 441 -21.10 13.66 -19.10
N PRO A 442 -21.10 14.81 -19.83
CA PRO A 442 -22.30 15.64 -20.04
C PRO A 442 -23.23 15.05 -21.11
N LEU A 443 -23.75 13.85 -20.84
CA LEU A 443 -24.78 13.13 -21.59
C LEU A 443 -26.02 12.97 -20.72
N SER A 444 -27.20 12.87 -21.37
CA SER A 444 -28.48 12.60 -20.73
C SER A 444 -29.24 11.48 -21.43
N ASP A 445 -30.42 11.11 -20.94
CA ASP A 445 -31.32 10.18 -21.63
C ASP A 445 -31.73 10.66 -23.05
N ALA A 446 -31.61 11.98 -23.32
CA ALA A 446 -31.82 12.55 -24.66
C ALA A 446 -30.61 12.37 -25.60
N GLY A 447 -29.50 11.84 -25.10
CA GLY A 447 -28.24 11.67 -25.82
C GLY A 447 -27.29 12.86 -25.69
N LEU A 448 -26.62 13.22 -26.80
CA LEU A 448 -25.68 14.34 -26.86
C LEU A 448 -26.36 15.70 -26.69
N PRO A 449 -25.76 16.65 -25.95
CA PRO A 449 -26.27 18.02 -25.88
C PRO A 449 -26.27 18.69 -27.27
N LYS A 450 -27.25 19.56 -27.52
CA LYS A 450 -27.40 20.25 -28.80
C LYS A 450 -26.41 21.40 -28.99
N ASP A 451 -26.03 22.01 -27.89
CA ASP A 451 -25.14 23.17 -27.84
C ASP A 451 -24.41 23.25 -26.48
N CYS A 452 -23.54 24.26 -26.33
CA CYS A 452 -22.78 24.48 -25.09
C CYS A 452 -23.69 24.84 -23.91
N GLU A 453 -24.84 25.55 -24.14
CA GLU A 453 -25.75 25.96 -23.07
C GLU A 453 -26.42 24.72 -22.44
N GLU A 454 -26.93 23.79 -23.26
CA GLU A 454 -27.50 22.52 -22.81
C GLU A 454 -26.41 21.67 -22.10
N LYS A 455 -25.16 21.61 -22.67
CA LYS A 455 -24.03 20.92 -22.04
C LYS A 455 -23.74 21.45 -20.65
N HIS A 456 -23.65 22.78 -20.50
CA HIS A 456 -23.43 23.42 -19.19
C HIS A 456 -24.61 23.19 -18.23
N GLY A 457 -25.83 23.11 -18.75
CA GLY A 457 -27.02 22.73 -17.98
C GLY A 457 -26.91 21.31 -17.37
N ILE A 458 -26.53 20.34 -18.22
CA ILE A 458 -26.30 18.94 -17.78
C ILE A 458 -25.18 18.87 -16.73
N ILE A 459 -24.07 19.57 -16.95
CA ILE A 459 -22.97 19.63 -15.98
C ILE A 459 -23.47 20.10 -14.62
N ARG A 460 -24.19 21.23 -14.56
CA ARG A 460 -24.74 21.76 -13.30
C ARG A 460 -25.71 20.79 -12.61
N GLU A 461 -26.54 20.11 -13.37
CA GLU A 461 -27.51 19.13 -12.83
C GLU A 461 -26.79 17.94 -12.19
N ILE A 462 -25.75 17.37 -12.85
CA ILE A 462 -24.98 16.25 -12.29
C ILE A 462 -24.24 16.70 -11.02
N LEU A 463 -23.66 17.91 -11.01
CA LEU A 463 -22.98 18.47 -9.82
C LEU A 463 -23.96 18.62 -8.65
N ALA A 464 -25.16 19.11 -8.88
CA ALA A 464 -26.18 19.23 -7.83
C ALA A 464 -26.56 17.86 -7.24
N ARG A 465 -26.74 16.85 -8.10
CA ARG A 465 -27.04 15.48 -7.65
C ARG A 465 -25.86 14.84 -6.92
N ALA A 466 -24.63 15.15 -7.31
CA ALA A 466 -23.43 14.70 -6.60
C ALA A 466 -23.42 15.27 -5.17
N GLU A 467 -23.73 16.56 -5.01
CA GLU A 467 -23.81 17.21 -3.69
C GLU A 467 -24.90 16.60 -2.81
N GLU A 468 -26.09 16.31 -3.38
CA GLU A 468 -27.17 15.62 -2.67
C GLU A 468 -26.76 14.22 -2.17
N ASN A 469 -25.80 13.56 -2.84
CA ASN A 469 -25.24 12.27 -2.45
C ASN A 469 -24.01 12.39 -1.55
N GLY A 470 -23.65 13.61 -1.08
CA GLY A 470 -22.53 13.86 -0.18
C GLY A 470 -21.16 13.80 -0.88
N LEU A 471 -21.12 13.99 -2.20
CA LEU A 471 -19.91 14.23 -2.99
C LEU A 471 -19.74 15.74 -3.18
N SER A 472 -18.50 16.18 -3.37
CA SER A 472 -18.17 17.61 -3.54
C SER A 472 -17.63 17.89 -4.95
N ALA A 473 -17.48 19.16 -5.30
CA ALA A 473 -16.84 19.54 -6.56
C ALA A 473 -15.37 19.07 -6.64
N GLU A 474 -14.75 18.78 -5.50
CA GLU A 474 -13.41 18.24 -5.40
C GLU A 474 -13.32 16.74 -5.78
N ASP A 475 -14.49 16.06 -5.89
CA ASP A 475 -14.58 14.66 -6.32
C ASP A 475 -14.84 14.53 -7.83
N VAL A 476 -14.97 15.66 -8.55
CA VAL A 476 -15.45 15.70 -9.94
C VAL A 476 -14.41 16.23 -10.90
N ILE A 477 -14.36 15.60 -12.08
CA ILE A 477 -13.60 16.04 -13.26
C ILE A 477 -14.58 16.05 -14.43
N VAL A 478 -14.66 17.14 -15.20
CA VAL A 478 -15.65 17.26 -16.27
C VAL A 478 -15.04 16.83 -17.61
N ASP A 479 -15.69 15.90 -18.32
CA ASP A 479 -15.33 15.58 -19.72
C ASP A 479 -15.83 16.67 -20.67
N GLY A 480 -14.94 17.19 -21.50
CA GLY A 480 -15.28 18.19 -22.52
C GLY A 480 -16.16 17.67 -23.65
N LEU A 481 -16.38 16.35 -23.72
CA LEU A 481 -17.20 15.69 -24.75
C LEU A 481 -16.74 16.03 -26.17
N VAL A 482 -15.56 15.52 -26.54
CA VAL A 482 -14.92 15.83 -27.82
C VAL A 482 -15.59 15.07 -28.96
N ALA A 483 -16.22 15.80 -29.88
CA ALA A 483 -16.67 15.28 -31.18
C ALA A 483 -15.54 15.37 -32.24
N THR A 484 -15.67 14.67 -33.35
CA THR A 484 -14.70 14.76 -34.45
C THR A 484 -14.95 16.00 -35.32
N VAL A 485 -13.88 16.74 -35.63
CA VAL A 485 -13.97 17.88 -36.58
C VAL A 485 -14.35 17.45 -37.99
N GLY A 486 -14.24 16.16 -38.31
CA GLY A 486 -14.73 15.60 -39.57
C GLY A 486 -16.25 15.56 -39.70
N ALA A 487 -16.98 15.54 -38.57
CA ALA A 487 -18.45 15.55 -38.56
C ALA A 487 -19.02 16.90 -38.10
N ASN A 488 -18.34 17.61 -37.18
CA ASN A 488 -18.70 18.92 -36.67
C ASN A 488 -17.50 19.87 -36.75
N PRO A 489 -17.48 20.82 -37.67
CA PRO A 489 -16.36 21.79 -37.81
C PRO A 489 -16.12 22.61 -36.52
N ASP A 490 -17.14 22.85 -35.72
CA ASP A 490 -17.06 23.67 -34.50
C ASP A 490 -16.69 22.85 -33.25
N ALA A 491 -16.50 21.53 -33.37
CA ALA A 491 -16.25 20.62 -32.26
C ALA A 491 -15.10 21.06 -31.35
N ALA A 492 -14.01 21.60 -31.91
CA ALA A 492 -12.89 22.09 -31.13
C ALA A 492 -13.25 23.35 -30.34
N LEU A 493 -13.98 24.28 -30.95
CA LEU A 493 -14.40 25.56 -30.32
C LEU A 493 -15.37 25.31 -29.18
N GLU A 494 -16.34 24.42 -29.36
CA GLU A 494 -17.28 23.98 -28.31
C GLU A 494 -16.57 23.35 -27.11
N CYS A 495 -15.51 22.56 -27.36
CA CYS A 495 -14.67 22.02 -26.29
C CYS A 495 -13.90 23.13 -25.55
N PHE A 496 -13.29 24.09 -26.26
CA PHE A 496 -12.55 25.18 -25.64
C PHE A 496 -13.46 26.06 -24.77
N GLU A 497 -14.67 26.33 -25.20
CA GLU A 497 -15.69 27.02 -24.42
C GLU A 497 -16.03 26.24 -23.13
N THR A 498 -16.24 24.93 -23.24
CA THR A 498 -16.53 24.06 -22.08
C THR A 498 -15.35 24.03 -21.09
N PHE A 499 -14.10 23.92 -21.58
CA PHE A 499 -12.92 23.94 -20.70
C PHE A 499 -12.78 25.29 -19.98
N ALA A 500 -12.96 26.39 -20.70
CA ALA A 500 -12.91 27.74 -20.12
C ALA A 500 -14.02 27.94 -19.07
N TYR A 501 -15.24 27.51 -19.36
CA TYR A 501 -16.37 27.56 -18.43
C TYR A 501 -16.07 26.76 -17.15
N CYS A 502 -15.63 25.51 -17.26
CA CYS A 502 -15.30 24.67 -16.10
C CYS A 502 -14.15 25.27 -15.27
N LYS A 503 -13.11 25.81 -15.93
CA LYS A 503 -11.98 26.42 -15.26
C LYS A 503 -12.33 27.72 -14.56
N HIS A 504 -12.99 28.64 -15.23
CA HIS A 504 -13.15 30.02 -14.75
C HIS A 504 -14.41 30.21 -13.90
N GLU A 505 -15.51 29.53 -14.23
CA GLU A 505 -16.78 29.69 -13.51
C GLU A 505 -17.00 28.62 -12.44
N LEU A 506 -16.73 27.33 -12.76
CA LEU A 506 -16.98 26.23 -11.84
C LEU A 506 -15.77 25.89 -10.95
N GLN A 507 -14.55 26.27 -11.33
CA GLN A 507 -13.30 25.92 -10.66
C GLN A 507 -13.12 24.38 -10.55
N ILE A 508 -13.49 23.67 -11.65
CA ILE A 508 -13.42 22.21 -11.74
C ILE A 508 -12.47 21.82 -12.87
N PRO A 509 -11.55 20.86 -12.65
CA PRO A 509 -10.65 20.34 -13.69
C PRO A 509 -11.42 19.60 -14.77
N THR A 510 -10.81 19.57 -15.95
CA THR A 510 -11.40 18.96 -17.15
C THR A 510 -10.55 17.85 -17.73
N VAL A 511 -11.20 16.91 -18.39
CA VAL A 511 -10.60 15.81 -19.14
C VAL A 511 -11.24 15.70 -20.52
N CYS A 512 -10.58 15.04 -21.45
CA CYS A 512 -11.19 14.63 -22.69
C CYS A 512 -10.55 13.37 -23.29
N GLY A 513 -11.32 12.61 -24.04
CA GLY A 513 -10.82 11.58 -24.94
C GLY A 513 -10.17 12.25 -26.18
N LEU A 514 -8.86 12.51 -26.09
CA LEU A 514 -8.16 13.36 -27.05
C LEU A 514 -8.27 12.88 -28.50
N SER A 515 -8.19 11.58 -28.71
CA SER A 515 -8.16 10.95 -30.02
C SER A 515 -9.45 11.13 -30.83
N ASN A 516 -10.57 11.51 -30.18
CA ASN A 516 -11.86 11.70 -30.85
C ASN A 516 -11.85 12.87 -31.81
N ILE A 517 -11.13 13.94 -31.52
CA ILE A 517 -11.10 15.16 -32.36
C ILE A 517 -10.72 14.90 -33.81
N SER A 518 -9.81 13.95 -34.04
CA SER A 518 -9.25 13.63 -35.35
C SER A 518 -9.80 12.33 -35.96
N PHE A 519 -10.86 11.76 -35.39
CA PHE A 519 -11.40 10.49 -35.90
C PHE A 519 -11.77 10.59 -37.38
N GLY A 520 -11.30 9.62 -38.17
CA GLY A 520 -11.53 9.58 -39.63
C GLY A 520 -10.58 10.44 -40.48
N LEU A 521 -9.71 11.25 -39.86
CA LEU A 521 -8.73 12.07 -40.61
C LEU A 521 -7.42 11.29 -40.85
N PRO A 522 -6.69 11.65 -41.94
CA PRO A 522 -5.30 11.17 -42.13
C PRO A 522 -4.34 11.89 -41.17
N GLU A 523 -3.17 11.28 -40.88
CA GLU A 523 -2.09 11.88 -40.09
C GLU A 523 -2.56 12.53 -38.76
N ARG A 524 -3.43 11.80 -38.05
CA ARG A 524 -4.15 12.21 -36.83
C ARG A 524 -3.27 12.85 -35.77
N MET A 525 -1.99 12.44 -35.70
CA MET A 525 -1.07 12.86 -34.65
C MET A 525 -0.85 14.39 -34.65
N TYR A 526 -0.84 15.04 -35.83
CA TYR A 526 -0.67 16.49 -35.90
C TYR A 526 -1.90 17.26 -35.44
N VAL A 527 -3.09 16.76 -35.79
CA VAL A 527 -4.37 17.35 -35.31
C VAL A 527 -4.49 17.18 -33.81
N ASN A 528 -4.16 16.00 -33.29
CA ASN A 528 -4.20 15.71 -31.85
C ASN A 528 -3.24 16.62 -31.05
N ALA A 529 -2.00 16.78 -31.49
CA ALA A 529 -1.00 17.63 -30.83
C ALA A 529 -1.37 19.12 -30.88
N ALA A 530 -1.88 19.62 -32.01
CA ALA A 530 -2.35 20.99 -32.15
C ALA A 530 -3.57 21.25 -31.25
N PHE A 531 -4.57 20.39 -31.31
CA PHE A 531 -5.77 20.47 -30.44
C PHE A 531 -5.39 20.45 -28.96
N LEU A 532 -4.49 19.54 -28.54
CA LEU A 532 -4.00 19.47 -27.17
C LEU A 532 -3.40 20.79 -26.70
N THR A 533 -2.49 21.40 -27.48
CA THR A 533 -1.87 22.67 -27.13
C THR A 533 -2.89 23.78 -26.95
N MET A 534 -3.87 23.89 -27.86
CA MET A 534 -4.94 24.88 -27.79
C MET A 534 -5.86 24.60 -26.59
N ALA A 535 -6.22 23.32 -26.34
CA ALA A 535 -7.08 22.93 -25.24
C ALA A 535 -6.45 23.23 -23.87
N ILE A 536 -5.15 22.96 -23.68
CA ILE A 536 -4.41 23.31 -22.46
C ILE A 536 -4.44 24.84 -22.24
N ALA A 537 -4.27 25.62 -23.27
CA ALA A 537 -4.37 27.09 -23.18
C ALA A 537 -5.78 27.57 -22.78
N HIS A 538 -6.83 26.81 -23.08
CA HIS A 538 -8.22 27.11 -22.71
C HIS A 538 -8.64 26.43 -21.40
N GLY A 539 -7.73 25.75 -20.66
CA GLY A 539 -7.99 25.24 -19.33
C GLY A 539 -8.15 23.73 -19.20
N LEU A 540 -7.86 22.96 -20.26
CA LEU A 540 -7.81 21.50 -20.14
C LEU A 540 -6.71 21.09 -19.17
N THR A 541 -7.05 20.26 -18.18
CA THR A 541 -6.14 19.80 -17.12
C THR A 541 -5.56 18.43 -17.41
N MET A 542 -6.31 17.54 -18.09
CA MET A 542 -5.85 16.20 -18.41
C MET A 542 -6.49 15.66 -19.70
N ALA A 543 -5.89 14.60 -20.27
CA ALA A 543 -6.50 13.89 -21.38
C ALA A 543 -6.31 12.37 -21.27
N ILE A 544 -7.32 11.63 -21.71
CA ILE A 544 -7.24 10.20 -21.96
C ILE A 544 -6.54 10.05 -23.32
N ALA A 545 -5.30 9.57 -23.30
CA ALA A 545 -4.43 9.55 -24.47
C ALA A 545 -3.35 8.47 -24.39
N ASN A 546 -2.69 8.19 -25.51
CA ASN A 546 -1.57 7.25 -25.55
C ASN A 546 -0.24 7.97 -25.19
N PRO A 547 0.36 7.74 -24.01
CA PRO A 547 1.59 8.41 -23.59
C PRO A 547 2.83 7.99 -24.40
N SER A 548 2.75 6.90 -25.16
CA SER A 548 3.83 6.48 -26.07
C SER A 548 3.91 7.33 -27.34
N GLN A 549 2.95 8.23 -27.59
CA GLN A 549 2.99 9.20 -28.69
C GLN A 549 3.86 10.40 -28.33
N GLU A 550 5.13 10.37 -28.74
CA GLU A 550 6.13 11.36 -28.35
C GLU A 550 5.75 12.80 -28.73
N LEU A 551 5.19 13.00 -29.93
CA LEU A 551 4.76 14.33 -30.37
C LEU A 551 3.70 14.93 -29.43
N LEU A 552 2.75 14.11 -28.99
CA LEU A 552 1.69 14.49 -28.07
C LEU A 552 2.26 14.85 -26.69
N MET A 553 3.08 13.97 -26.13
CA MET A 553 3.70 14.21 -24.83
C MET A 553 4.59 15.46 -24.85
N ASN A 554 5.42 15.62 -25.90
CA ASN A 554 6.29 16.79 -26.03
C ASN A 554 5.48 18.10 -26.19
N ALA A 555 4.33 18.06 -26.90
CA ALA A 555 3.42 19.20 -26.98
C ALA A 555 2.83 19.56 -25.60
N ALA A 556 2.47 18.57 -24.78
CA ALA A 556 1.98 18.80 -23.43
C ALA A 556 3.04 19.48 -22.54
N PHE A 557 4.26 18.93 -22.45
CA PHE A 557 5.36 19.52 -21.68
C PHE A 557 5.73 20.93 -22.16
N ALA A 558 5.76 21.16 -23.47
CA ALA A 558 6.03 22.47 -24.04
C ALA A 558 4.91 23.48 -23.72
N SER A 559 3.64 23.05 -23.74
CA SER A 559 2.49 23.90 -23.39
C SER A 559 2.54 24.33 -21.92
N ASP A 560 2.86 23.41 -21.00
CA ASP A 560 3.02 23.72 -19.57
C ASP A 560 4.13 24.76 -19.35
N MET A 561 5.27 24.62 -20.04
CA MET A 561 6.39 25.56 -19.98
C MET A 561 5.99 26.95 -20.53
N LEU A 562 5.29 27.00 -21.66
CA LEU A 562 4.84 28.26 -22.28
C LEU A 562 3.79 28.98 -21.42
N LEU A 563 3.01 28.25 -20.63
CA LEU A 563 2.04 28.77 -19.67
C LEU A 563 2.65 29.06 -18.30
N HIS A 564 3.97 28.89 -18.14
CA HIS A 564 4.71 29.19 -16.93
C HIS A 564 4.15 28.47 -15.68
N LYS A 565 3.76 27.20 -15.84
CA LYS A 565 3.28 26.38 -14.75
C LYS A 565 4.43 25.99 -13.80
N ALA A 566 4.09 25.59 -12.59
CA ALA A 566 5.09 25.25 -11.55
C ALA A 566 6.05 24.15 -12.03
N ASP A 567 7.35 24.36 -11.87
CA ASP A 567 8.44 23.41 -12.24
C ASP A 567 8.42 22.91 -13.71
N SER A 568 7.67 23.57 -14.59
CA SER A 568 7.46 23.12 -15.97
C SER A 568 8.72 23.16 -16.82
N ASP A 569 9.67 24.03 -16.53
CA ASP A 569 10.99 24.13 -17.17
C ASP A 569 11.87 22.92 -16.86
N ASN A 570 12.01 22.53 -15.60
CA ASN A 570 12.76 21.33 -15.20
C ASN A 570 12.11 20.06 -15.76
N ARG A 571 10.78 19.98 -15.75
CA ARG A 571 10.03 18.85 -16.32
C ARG A 571 10.26 18.75 -17.83
N TYR A 572 10.24 19.86 -18.57
CA TYR A 572 10.53 19.87 -20.00
C TYR A 572 11.97 19.43 -20.28
N ILE A 573 12.95 19.98 -19.56
CA ILE A 573 14.37 19.61 -19.69
C ILE A 573 14.55 18.12 -19.37
N GLY A 574 13.98 17.63 -18.28
CA GLY A 574 14.01 16.21 -17.90
C GLY A 574 13.46 15.30 -18.99
N ARG A 575 12.32 15.68 -19.60
CA ARG A 575 11.73 14.95 -20.73
C ARG A 575 12.65 14.91 -21.96
N MET A 576 13.30 16.03 -22.29
CA MET A 576 14.23 16.09 -23.44
C MET A 576 15.48 15.26 -23.18
N ASN A 577 16.02 15.25 -21.96
CA ASN A 577 17.14 14.40 -21.57
C ASN A 577 16.76 12.91 -21.67
N PHE A 578 15.61 12.50 -21.13
CA PHE A 578 15.10 11.13 -21.27
C PHE A 578 15.02 10.68 -22.73
N LEU A 579 14.48 11.52 -23.62
CA LEU A 579 14.41 11.20 -25.05
C LEU A 579 15.80 11.09 -25.68
N SER A 580 16.72 11.99 -25.34
CA SER A 580 18.11 11.95 -25.84
C SER A 580 18.82 10.65 -25.45
N GLU A 581 18.66 10.21 -24.21
CA GLU A 581 19.22 8.95 -23.72
C GLU A 581 18.59 7.72 -24.42
N LYS A 582 17.26 7.72 -24.55
CA LYS A 582 16.50 6.69 -25.28
C LYS A 582 16.98 6.53 -26.72
N TYR A 583 17.16 7.64 -27.45
CA TYR A 583 17.63 7.62 -28.85
C TYR A 583 19.11 7.25 -28.97
N ALA A 584 19.97 7.74 -28.09
CA ALA A 584 21.37 7.33 -28.05
C ALA A 584 21.53 5.82 -27.80
N GLY A 585 20.65 5.24 -26.98
CA GLY A 585 20.55 3.79 -26.79
C GLY A 585 20.14 3.05 -28.08
N MET A 586 19.15 3.55 -28.81
CA MET A 586 18.68 2.97 -30.08
C MET A 586 19.73 3.06 -31.19
N GLU A 587 20.45 4.15 -31.33
CA GLU A 587 21.54 4.28 -32.31
C GLU A 587 22.67 3.28 -32.04
N ARG A 588 23.03 3.04 -30.76
CA ARG A 588 24.01 2.02 -30.38
C ARG A 588 23.53 0.61 -30.72
N VAL A 589 22.26 0.30 -30.61
CA VAL A 589 21.68 -0.99 -31.03
C VAL A 589 21.68 -1.14 -32.54
N LEU A 590 21.29 -0.10 -33.29
CA LEU A 590 21.29 -0.11 -34.78
C LEU A 590 22.69 -0.20 -35.38
N VAL A 591 23.70 0.40 -34.74
CA VAL A 591 25.11 0.29 -35.18
C VAL A 591 25.64 -1.14 -34.93
N ARG A 592 25.23 -1.78 -33.82
CA ARG A 592 25.61 -3.20 -33.56
C ARG A 592 24.96 -4.19 -34.53
N THR A 593 23.71 -3.99 -34.94
CA THR A 593 23.04 -4.87 -35.93
C THR A 593 23.56 -4.72 -37.36
N LYS A 594 24.19 -3.59 -37.72
CA LYS A 594 24.81 -3.38 -39.03
C LYS A 594 26.31 -3.75 -39.10
N GLY A 595 26.92 -4.13 -37.95
CA GLY A 595 28.36 -4.36 -37.81
C GLY A 595 28.77 -5.79 -37.49
N SER A 596 27.95 -6.80 -37.80
CA SER A 596 28.32 -8.19 -37.53
C SER A 596 29.18 -8.81 -38.65
N ASP A 597 30.35 -8.21 -38.90
CA ASP A 597 31.53 -8.88 -39.52
C ASP A 597 32.76 -8.04 -39.18
N GLN A 598 33.35 -8.24 -38.00
CA GLN A 598 34.79 -8.25 -37.77
C GLN A 598 35.13 -8.32 -36.25
N LYS A 599 36.18 -9.11 -36.03
CA LYS A 599 36.71 -9.60 -34.76
C LYS A 599 37.22 -8.51 -33.79
N GLY A 600 37.01 -8.76 -32.53
CA GLY A 600 38.03 -8.63 -31.45
C GLY A 600 38.29 -7.26 -30.89
N GLY A 601 37.90 -7.04 -29.62
CA GLY A 601 38.37 -5.94 -28.78
C GLY A 601 37.52 -5.83 -27.51
N ASN A 602 38.07 -6.28 -26.39
CA ASN A 602 37.49 -6.00 -25.05
C ASN A 602 37.38 -4.50 -24.81
N ASP A 603 36.18 -4.00 -24.55
CA ASP A 603 35.98 -2.85 -23.68
C ASP A 603 34.62 -2.97 -22.99
N SER A 604 34.69 -3.15 -21.68
CA SER A 604 33.60 -3.34 -20.76
C SER A 604 33.07 -1.97 -20.29
N SER A 605 32.01 -1.48 -20.93
CA SER A 605 31.03 -0.56 -20.32
C SER A 605 29.83 -0.38 -21.28
N GLY A 606 28.90 -1.32 -21.30
CA GLY A 606 27.68 -1.24 -22.10
C GLY A 606 26.52 -1.74 -21.24
N ALA A 607 25.40 -1.03 -21.27
CA ALA A 607 24.16 -1.48 -20.68
C ALA A 607 23.91 -2.93 -21.07
N LYS A 608 23.87 -3.84 -20.11
CA LYS A 608 23.57 -5.26 -20.30
C LYS A 608 22.09 -5.35 -20.71
N THR A 609 21.81 -5.75 -21.94
CA THR A 609 20.48 -6.26 -22.29
C THR A 609 20.29 -7.55 -21.51
N HIS A 610 19.45 -7.53 -20.49
CA HIS A 610 19.12 -8.70 -19.69
C HIS A 610 18.31 -9.69 -20.50
N SER A 611 18.41 -10.98 -20.16
CA SER A 611 17.58 -12.02 -20.78
C SER A 611 16.11 -11.87 -20.39
N ALA A 612 15.19 -12.45 -21.17
CA ALA A 612 13.78 -12.46 -20.84
C ALA A 612 13.50 -13.15 -19.49
N VAL A 613 14.27 -14.17 -19.13
CA VAL A 613 14.22 -14.83 -17.81
C VAL A 613 14.62 -13.85 -16.68
N TYR A 614 15.70 -13.09 -16.87
CA TYR A 614 16.13 -12.09 -15.91
C TYR A 614 15.03 -11.03 -15.67
N GLU A 615 14.49 -10.48 -16.77
CA GLU A 615 13.41 -9.49 -16.71
C GLU A 615 12.13 -10.05 -16.07
N ALA A 616 11.81 -11.33 -16.31
CA ALA A 616 10.66 -11.98 -15.71
C ALA A 616 10.80 -12.12 -14.18
N VAL A 617 12.00 -12.39 -13.66
CA VAL A 617 12.29 -12.40 -12.23
C VAL A 617 12.23 -10.97 -11.69
N LEU A 618 12.96 -10.04 -12.30
CA LEU A 618 13.03 -8.65 -11.86
C LEU A 618 11.63 -8.03 -11.72
N LYS A 619 10.73 -8.30 -12.68
CA LYS A 619 9.35 -7.79 -12.68
C LYS A 619 8.35 -8.73 -11.98
N GLY A 620 8.79 -9.81 -11.35
CA GLY A 620 7.93 -10.78 -10.66
C GLY A 620 6.90 -11.47 -11.57
N ASN A 621 7.22 -11.69 -12.85
CA ASN A 621 6.27 -12.26 -13.82
C ASN A 621 6.23 -13.80 -13.74
N LYS A 622 5.38 -14.33 -12.89
CA LYS A 622 5.17 -15.79 -12.71
C LYS A 622 4.55 -16.48 -13.94
N ASN A 623 3.89 -15.72 -14.83
CA ASN A 623 3.17 -16.31 -15.97
C ASN A 623 4.08 -16.63 -17.15
N THR A 624 5.17 -15.89 -17.35
CA THR A 624 6.08 -16.09 -18.48
C THR A 624 7.37 -16.80 -18.09
N ILE A 625 7.77 -16.77 -16.81
CA ILE A 625 9.09 -17.22 -16.36
C ILE A 625 9.43 -18.64 -16.80
N VAL A 626 8.46 -19.57 -16.74
CA VAL A 626 8.69 -20.98 -17.13
C VAL A 626 8.91 -21.10 -18.64
N ASP A 627 8.15 -20.36 -19.45
CA ASP A 627 8.27 -20.44 -20.92
C ASP A 627 9.54 -19.74 -21.39
N GLU A 628 9.95 -18.65 -20.79
CA GLU A 628 11.23 -17.98 -21.05
C GLU A 628 12.41 -18.88 -20.63
N THR A 629 12.28 -19.60 -19.52
CA THR A 629 13.27 -20.60 -19.09
C THR A 629 13.39 -21.73 -20.11
N LYS A 630 12.26 -22.27 -20.61
CA LYS A 630 12.24 -23.27 -21.69
C LYS A 630 12.91 -22.75 -22.96
N ALA A 631 12.70 -21.49 -23.32
CA ALA A 631 13.29 -20.87 -24.50
C ALA A 631 14.82 -20.83 -24.39
N LEU A 632 15.38 -20.45 -23.23
CA LEU A 632 16.84 -20.48 -23.01
C LEU A 632 17.44 -21.90 -23.08
N LEU A 633 16.77 -22.88 -22.47
CA LEU A 633 17.18 -24.28 -22.55
C LEU A 633 17.15 -24.82 -24.01
N SER A 634 16.12 -24.44 -24.77
CA SER A 634 15.97 -24.81 -26.18
C SER A 634 17.04 -24.15 -27.06
N ALA A 635 17.55 -23.00 -26.66
CA ALA A 635 18.68 -22.34 -27.29
C ALA A 635 20.04 -22.96 -26.93
N GLY A 636 20.05 -24.03 -26.10
CA GLY A 636 21.25 -24.82 -25.75
C GLY A 636 21.94 -24.35 -24.48
N MET A 637 21.31 -23.51 -23.66
CA MET A 637 21.85 -23.09 -22.35
C MET A 637 21.71 -24.24 -21.34
N ASP A 638 22.75 -24.47 -20.54
CA ASP A 638 22.73 -25.45 -19.45
C ASP A 638 21.81 -24.99 -18.31
N PRO A 639 21.02 -25.87 -17.67
CA PRO A 639 20.18 -25.53 -16.54
C PRO A 639 20.92 -24.80 -15.41
N ASP A 640 22.15 -25.20 -15.09
CA ASP A 640 22.98 -24.53 -14.07
C ASP A 640 23.39 -23.11 -14.51
N ALA A 641 23.63 -22.87 -15.81
CA ALA A 641 23.93 -21.54 -16.35
C ALA A 641 22.70 -20.62 -16.28
N VAL A 642 21.49 -21.13 -16.52
CA VAL A 642 20.25 -20.34 -16.36
C VAL A 642 20.11 -19.84 -14.92
N ILE A 643 20.39 -20.70 -13.94
CA ILE A 643 20.33 -20.31 -12.52
C ILE A 643 21.40 -19.26 -12.20
N ASN A 644 22.66 -19.54 -12.52
CA ASN A 644 23.79 -18.72 -12.06
C ASN A 644 23.96 -17.42 -12.85
N GLU A 645 23.59 -17.38 -14.14
CA GLU A 645 23.82 -16.21 -15.00
C GLU A 645 22.58 -15.34 -15.19
N HIS A 646 21.37 -15.86 -14.87
CA HIS A 646 20.12 -15.15 -15.09
C HIS A 646 19.26 -15.03 -13.84
N LEU A 647 18.94 -16.14 -13.15
CA LEU A 647 18.02 -16.11 -12.01
C LEU A 647 18.65 -15.46 -10.77
N ILE A 648 19.86 -15.89 -10.37
CA ILE A 648 20.57 -15.33 -9.21
C ILE A 648 20.91 -13.85 -9.41
N PRO A 649 21.47 -13.39 -10.53
CA PRO A 649 21.69 -11.96 -10.73
C PRO A 649 20.42 -11.12 -10.71
N ALA A 650 19.29 -11.65 -11.22
CA ALA A 650 18.01 -10.94 -11.21
C ALA A 650 17.47 -10.76 -9.78
N ILE A 651 17.48 -11.80 -8.95
CA ILE A 651 16.99 -11.70 -7.57
C ILE A 651 17.92 -10.84 -6.71
N ASN A 652 19.21 -10.80 -7.02
CA ASN A 652 20.17 -9.89 -6.36
C ASN A 652 19.84 -8.42 -6.68
N GLU A 653 19.45 -8.11 -7.93
CA GLU A 653 19.03 -6.77 -8.29
C GLU A 653 17.69 -6.41 -7.61
N VAL A 654 16.75 -7.35 -7.50
CA VAL A 654 15.50 -7.16 -6.72
C VAL A 654 15.83 -6.82 -5.27
N GLY A 655 16.77 -7.52 -4.65
CA GLY A 655 17.26 -7.21 -3.31
C GLY A 655 17.85 -5.79 -3.21
N ALA A 656 18.68 -5.40 -4.17
CA ALA A 656 19.26 -4.05 -4.22
C ALA A 656 18.18 -2.95 -4.43
N LEU A 657 17.16 -3.23 -5.22
CA LEU A 657 16.01 -2.33 -5.42
C LEU A 657 15.16 -2.22 -4.15
N PHE A 658 15.01 -3.29 -3.39
CA PHE A 658 14.37 -3.28 -2.08
C PHE A 658 15.22 -2.50 -1.06
N ASP A 659 16.53 -2.72 -1.01
CA ASP A 659 17.46 -2.00 -0.13
C ASP A 659 17.46 -0.47 -0.37
N CYS A 660 17.33 -0.04 -1.63
CA CYS A 660 17.22 1.38 -1.99
C CYS A 660 15.80 1.92 -2.05
N GLN A 661 14.82 1.16 -1.52
CA GLN A 661 13.41 1.56 -1.36
C GLN A 661 12.68 1.88 -2.66
N LYS A 662 13.14 1.28 -3.77
CA LYS A 662 12.43 1.31 -5.06
C LYS A 662 11.45 0.17 -5.20
N TYR A 663 11.72 -0.97 -4.56
CA TYR A 663 10.80 -2.11 -4.44
C TYR A 663 10.34 -2.24 -2.98
N PHE A 664 9.11 -2.71 -2.81
CA PHE A 664 8.51 -2.99 -1.51
C PHE A 664 8.19 -4.48 -1.38
N LEU A 665 7.69 -4.89 -0.22
CA LEU A 665 7.40 -6.30 0.06
C LEU A 665 6.61 -7.01 -1.06
N PRO A 666 5.56 -6.41 -1.64
CA PRO A 666 4.81 -7.05 -2.73
C PRO A 666 5.67 -7.39 -3.95
N GLN A 667 6.52 -6.47 -4.42
CA GLN A 667 7.39 -6.70 -5.57
C GLN A 667 8.45 -7.77 -5.26
N LEU A 668 9.03 -7.72 -4.05
CA LEU A 668 10.02 -8.70 -3.62
C LEU A 668 9.43 -10.13 -3.58
N ILE A 669 8.22 -10.30 -3.03
CA ILE A 669 7.49 -11.58 -3.00
C ILE A 669 7.16 -12.05 -4.42
N ALA A 670 6.68 -11.17 -5.29
CA ALA A 670 6.34 -11.52 -6.67
C ALA A 670 7.57 -12.04 -7.43
N SER A 671 8.72 -11.36 -7.30
CA SER A 671 9.99 -11.74 -7.92
C SER A 671 10.52 -13.09 -7.38
N ALA A 672 10.46 -13.29 -6.07
CA ALA A 672 10.87 -14.54 -5.44
C ALA A 672 9.98 -15.73 -5.87
N ASN A 673 8.66 -15.52 -6.01
CA ASN A 673 7.73 -16.53 -6.51
C ASN A 673 7.98 -16.86 -8.00
N ALA A 674 8.28 -15.86 -8.85
CA ALA A 674 8.65 -16.10 -10.24
C ALA A 674 9.92 -16.94 -10.32
N MET A 675 10.96 -16.61 -9.56
CA MET A 675 12.19 -17.39 -9.50
C MET A 675 11.95 -18.83 -9.01
N LYS A 676 11.11 -19.02 -8.01
CA LYS A 676 10.74 -20.35 -7.49
C LYS A 676 10.16 -21.24 -8.59
N LEU A 677 9.24 -20.74 -9.40
CA LEU A 677 8.64 -21.48 -10.52
C LEU A 677 9.69 -21.90 -11.56
N ALA A 678 10.65 -21.01 -11.87
CA ALA A 678 11.76 -21.35 -12.76
C ALA A 678 12.64 -22.47 -12.18
N ILE A 679 12.97 -22.39 -10.89
CA ILE A 679 13.79 -23.40 -10.19
C ILE A 679 13.05 -24.74 -10.13
N GLU A 680 11.78 -24.78 -9.78
CA GLU A 680 10.94 -25.99 -9.77
C GLU A 680 10.91 -26.66 -11.15
N TYR A 681 10.88 -25.87 -12.24
CA TYR A 681 10.95 -26.41 -13.59
C TYR A 681 12.35 -26.94 -13.93
N LEU A 682 13.42 -26.26 -13.50
CA LEU A 682 14.81 -26.65 -13.78
C LEU A 682 15.27 -27.82 -12.92
N GLU A 683 14.75 -28.01 -11.71
CA GLU A 683 15.19 -28.99 -10.73
C GLU A 683 15.25 -30.43 -11.27
N PRO A 684 14.26 -30.97 -12.03
CA PRO A 684 14.34 -32.30 -12.62
C PRO A 684 15.41 -32.45 -13.73
N LEU A 685 15.83 -31.29 -14.31
CA LEU A 685 16.77 -31.24 -15.44
C LEU A 685 18.23 -31.11 -14.99
N LEU A 686 18.44 -30.72 -13.72
CA LEU A 686 19.78 -30.63 -13.12
C LEU A 686 20.38 -32.01 -12.94
N LYS A 687 21.61 -32.21 -13.41
CA LYS A 687 22.33 -33.47 -13.24
C LYS A 687 22.66 -33.67 -11.75
N LYS A 688 22.26 -34.81 -11.18
CA LYS A 688 22.47 -35.15 -9.75
C LYS A 688 23.94 -35.22 -9.32
N GLU A 689 24.89 -35.24 -10.26
CA GLU A 689 26.31 -35.45 -9.97
C GLU A 689 27.09 -34.19 -9.58
N ASN A 690 26.52 -32.97 -9.72
CA ASN A 690 27.23 -31.71 -9.46
C ASN A 690 26.54 -30.78 -8.43
N ARG A 691 25.55 -31.24 -7.66
CA ARG A 691 25.09 -30.49 -6.52
C ARG A 691 26.09 -30.62 -5.38
N VAL A 692 26.92 -29.61 -5.19
CA VAL A 692 27.38 -29.27 -3.85
C VAL A 692 26.12 -28.75 -3.14
N GLU A 693 25.44 -29.61 -2.36
CA GLU A 693 24.39 -29.15 -1.45
C GLU A 693 25.04 -28.08 -0.58
N LYS A 694 24.54 -26.83 -0.68
CA LYS A 694 24.93 -25.77 0.25
C LYS A 694 24.47 -26.18 1.65
N GLU A 695 25.10 -25.60 2.65
CA GLU A 695 24.89 -25.90 4.05
C GLU A 695 23.41 -25.83 4.43
N THR A 696 23.06 -26.60 5.46
CA THR A 696 21.71 -26.61 6.02
C THR A 696 21.52 -25.43 6.96
N ILE A 697 20.39 -24.71 6.81
CA ILE A 697 19.98 -23.59 7.64
C ILE A 697 18.63 -23.93 8.28
N VAL A 698 18.55 -23.85 9.58
CA VAL A 698 17.27 -23.94 10.31
C VAL A 698 16.74 -22.53 10.54
N VAL A 699 15.48 -22.28 10.20
CA VAL A 699 14.85 -20.97 10.38
C VAL A 699 13.56 -21.12 11.17
N ALA A 700 13.35 -20.22 12.15
CA ALA A 700 12.15 -20.22 12.99
C ALA A 700 11.75 -18.79 13.39
N THR A 701 10.45 -18.57 13.57
CA THR A 701 9.96 -17.47 14.40
C THR A 701 9.90 -17.95 15.83
N VAL A 702 10.53 -17.21 16.74
CA VAL A 702 10.73 -17.62 18.14
C VAL A 702 9.43 -17.75 18.92
N GLU A 703 9.48 -18.48 20.03
CA GLU A 703 8.34 -18.74 20.90
C GLU A 703 7.60 -17.47 21.33
N GLY A 704 6.28 -17.50 21.23
CA GLY A 704 5.39 -16.38 21.51
C GLY A 704 5.25 -15.37 20.38
N ASP A 705 5.98 -15.52 19.28
CA ASP A 705 5.83 -14.68 18.10
C ASP A 705 5.16 -15.44 16.96
N ILE A 706 4.03 -14.90 16.51
CA ILE A 706 3.22 -15.51 15.45
C ILE A 706 3.39 -14.80 14.11
N HIS A 707 4.22 -13.76 14.06
CA HIS A 707 4.47 -12.97 12.87
C HIS A 707 5.60 -13.62 12.04
N ASP A 708 5.23 -14.31 10.97
CA ASP A 708 6.16 -15.11 10.18
C ASP A 708 6.42 -14.58 8.75
N ILE A 709 5.84 -13.45 8.36
CA ILE A 709 5.98 -12.88 7.01
C ILE A 709 7.45 -12.63 6.67
N GLY A 710 8.18 -11.94 7.55
CA GLY A 710 9.61 -11.67 7.36
C GLY A 710 10.43 -12.95 7.31
N LYS A 711 10.14 -13.92 8.20
CA LYS A 711 10.79 -15.22 8.25
C LYS A 711 10.54 -16.01 6.95
N ASN A 712 9.30 -16.06 6.47
CA ASN A 712 8.94 -16.78 5.24
C ASN A 712 9.67 -16.21 4.02
N LEU A 713 9.88 -14.90 3.99
CA LEU A 713 10.66 -14.24 2.96
C LEU A 713 12.14 -14.64 3.01
N VAL A 714 12.74 -14.67 4.21
CA VAL A 714 14.11 -15.16 4.43
C VAL A 714 14.24 -16.61 3.96
N VAL A 715 13.30 -17.47 4.34
CA VAL A 715 13.27 -18.90 3.90
C VAL A 715 13.21 -19.02 2.38
N LEU A 716 12.34 -18.24 1.75
CA LEU A 716 12.17 -18.25 0.30
C LEU A 716 13.46 -17.79 -0.40
N MET A 717 14.07 -16.71 0.06
CA MET A 717 15.31 -16.18 -0.49
C MET A 717 16.46 -17.19 -0.32
N LEU A 718 16.70 -17.71 0.87
CA LEU A 718 17.77 -18.67 1.14
C LEU A 718 17.61 -19.97 0.30
N LYS A 719 16.38 -20.47 0.13
CA LYS A 719 16.10 -21.59 -0.77
C LYS A 719 16.45 -21.28 -2.23
N ASN A 720 16.13 -20.07 -2.68
CA ASN A 720 16.44 -19.61 -4.03
C ASN A 720 17.96 -19.48 -4.27
N TYR A 721 18.73 -19.18 -3.22
CA TYR A 721 20.20 -19.17 -3.27
C TYR A 721 20.85 -20.56 -3.14
N GLY A 722 20.05 -21.62 -3.08
CA GLY A 722 20.50 -23.01 -3.11
C GLY A 722 20.84 -23.61 -1.74
N TYR A 723 20.50 -22.93 -0.63
CA TYR A 723 20.65 -23.48 0.71
C TYR A 723 19.54 -24.51 1.01
N ARG A 724 19.90 -25.56 1.77
CA ARG A 724 18.90 -26.48 2.34
C ARG A 724 18.26 -25.81 3.57
N VAL A 725 17.07 -25.26 3.43
CA VAL A 725 16.40 -24.54 4.52
C VAL A 725 15.30 -25.40 5.15
N ILE A 726 15.45 -25.64 6.46
CA ILE A 726 14.46 -26.29 7.32
C ILE A 726 13.67 -25.19 8.02
N ASP A 727 12.46 -24.96 7.58
CA ASP A 727 11.53 -24.01 8.20
C ASP A 727 10.74 -24.71 9.29
N LEU A 728 10.91 -24.27 10.53
CA LEU A 728 10.20 -24.81 11.70
C LEU A 728 8.86 -24.13 11.95
N GLY A 729 8.55 -23.06 11.16
CA GLY A 729 7.31 -22.30 11.33
C GLY A 729 7.44 -21.17 12.36
N LYS A 730 6.35 -20.86 13.02
CA LYS A 730 6.20 -19.78 13.99
C LYS A 730 5.93 -20.35 15.39
N ASP A 731 6.16 -19.53 16.42
CA ASP A 731 5.94 -19.90 17.83
C ASP A 731 6.72 -21.15 18.23
N VAL A 732 8.03 -21.18 17.92
CA VAL A 732 8.87 -22.36 18.11
C VAL A 732 9.76 -22.18 19.34
N SER A 733 9.69 -23.11 20.27
CA SER A 733 10.49 -23.10 21.50
C SER A 733 12.00 -23.23 21.23
N ALA A 734 12.81 -22.64 22.10
CA ALA A 734 14.27 -22.68 21.99
C ALA A 734 14.81 -24.13 21.94
N GLU A 735 14.24 -25.05 22.72
CA GLU A 735 14.60 -26.45 22.71
C GLU A 735 14.35 -27.11 21.35
N THR A 736 13.16 -26.88 20.76
CA THR A 736 12.80 -27.43 19.44
C THR A 736 13.74 -26.91 18.35
N ILE A 737 14.10 -25.60 18.38
CA ILE A 737 15.00 -24.99 17.42
C ILE A 737 16.40 -25.62 17.51
N VAL A 738 16.94 -25.75 18.73
CA VAL A 738 18.28 -26.30 18.95
C VAL A 738 18.32 -27.79 18.63
N GLU A 739 17.30 -28.58 19.02
CA GLU A 739 17.18 -29.99 18.65
C GLU A 739 17.13 -30.19 17.13
N ALA A 740 16.38 -29.35 16.41
CA ALA A 740 16.30 -29.40 14.96
C ALA A 740 17.67 -29.06 14.33
N ALA A 741 18.38 -28.07 14.84
CA ALA A 741 19.70 -27.70 14.37
C ALA A 741 20.73 -28.83 14.55
N VAL A 742 20.68 -29.53 15.70
CA VAL A 742 21.55 -30.69 15.97
C VAL A 742 21.18 -31.85 15.04
N ARG A 743 19.90 -32.20 14.93
CA ARG A 743 19.42 -33.31 14.11
C ARG A 743 19.76 -33.14 12.64
N GLU A 744 19.58 -31.93 12.12
CA GLU A 744 19.79 -31.60 10.71
C GLU A 744 21.23 -31.17 10.40
N GLN A 745 22.12 -31.14 11.42
CA GLN A 745 23.51 -30.65 11.32
C GLN A 745 23.59 -29.26 10.68
N ALA A 746 22.73 -28.35 11.16
CA ALA A 746 22.62 -27.01 10.60
C ALA A 746 23.92 -26.20 10.81
N ALA A 747 24.37 -25.51 9.76
CA ALA A 747 25.48 -24.56 9.86
C ALA A 747 25.04 -23.23 10.46
N ILE A 748 23.76 -22.85 10.21
CA ILE A 748 23.17 -21.61 10.71
C ILE A 748 21.76 -21.87 11.27
N ILE A 749 21.45 -21.16 12.36
CA ILE A 749 20.09 -20.96 12.87
C ILE A 749 19.69 -19.50 12.57
N GLY A 750 18.62 -19.30 11.81
CA GLY A 750 18.00 -18.00 11.56
C GLY A 750 16.78 -17.80 12.45
N LEU A 751 16.77 -16.74 13.25
CA LEU A 751 15.69 -16.42 14.18
C LEU A 751 14.99 -15.13 13.75
N SER A 752 13.66 -15.14 13.77
CA SER A 752 12.82 -13.97 13.49
C SER A 752 11.95 -13.61 14.68
N ALA A 753 11.82 -12.31 14.97
CA ALA A 753 10.82 -11.78 15.88
C ALA A 753 10.36 -10.39 15.42
N LEU A 754 9.06 -10.15 15.41
CA LEU A 754 8.48 -8.86 15.05
C LEU A 754 8.17 -8.00 16.28
N MET A 755 7.89 -8.64 17.42
CA MET A 755 7.51 -7.96 18.65
C MET A 755 8.70 -7.80 19.60
N THR A 756 8.80 -6.63 20.23
CA THR A 756 9.80 -6.36 21.29
C THR A 756 9.65 -7.30 22.50
N THR A 757 8.45 -7.84 22.68
CA THR A 757 8.10 -8.74 23.78
C THR A 757 8.64 -10.16 23.58
N THR A 758 8.86 -10.57 22.32
CA THR A 758 9.31 -11.92 21.96
C THR A 758 10.79 -11.99 21.63
N MET A 759 11.45 -10.85 21.37
CA MET A 759 12.87 -10.81 21.00
C MET A 759 13.79 -11.47 22.04
N MET A 760 13.39 -11.51 23.31
CA MET A 760 14.15 -12.18 24.38
C MET A 760 14.28 -13.70 24.20
N ARG A 761 13.35 -14.33 23.49
CA ARG A 761 13.43 -15.75 23.19
C ARG A 761 14.61 -16.09 22.27
N MET A 762 15.08 -15.13 21.48
CA MET A 762 16.31 -15.30 20.69
C MET A 762 17.53 -15.52 21.57
N LYS A 763 17.61 -14.81 22.70
CA LYS A 763 18.69 -14.96 23.69
C LYS A 763 18.70 -16.38 24.27
N GLU A 764 17.55 -16.95 24.60
CA GLU A 764 17.43 -18.32 25.11
C GLU A 764 17.98 -19.35 24.12
N VAL A 765 17.71 -19.15 22.80
CA VAL A 765 18.27 -20.02 21.76
C VAL A 765 19.81 -19.89 21.71
N VAL A 766 20.34 -18.65 21.72
CA VAL A 766 21.78 -18.39 21.71
C VAL A 766 22.48 -19.02 22.92
N GLU A 767 21.87 -18.88 24.11
CA GLU A 767 22.39 -19.47 25.35
C GLU A 767 22.38 -21.02 25.31
N GLN A 768 21.31 -21.63 24.80
CA GLN A 768 21.22 -23.09 24.68
C GLN A 768 22.22 -23.63 23.63
N VAL A 769 22.39 -22.97 22.50
CA VAL A 769 23.40 -23.31 21.49
C VAL A 769 24.78 -23.33 22.11
N LYS A 770 25.14 -22.31 22.88
CA LYS A 770 26.42 -22.20 23.59
C LYS A 770 26.57 -23.26 24.68
N ALA A 771 25.53 -23.47 25.51
CA ALA A 771 25.56 -24.42 26.62
C ALA A 771 25.67 -25.87 26.15
N GLN A 772 25.06 -26.23 25.03
CA GLN A 772 25.11 -27.58 24.44
C GLN A 772 26.33 -27.78 23.52
N GLY A 773 27.13 -26.73 23.27
CA GLY A 773 28.31 -26.78 22.40
C GLY A 773 27.98 -27.11 20.93
N VAL A 774 26.80 -26.67 20.46
CA VAL A 774 26.36 -26.92 19.08
C VAL A 774 27.21 -26.06 18.13
N CYS A 775 27.85 -26.71 17.14
CA CYS A 775 28.69 -26.03 16.15
C CYS A 775 27.81 -25.40 15.04
N CYS A 776 27.04 -24.38 15.35
CA CYS A 776 26.29 -23.58 14.37
C CYS A 776 26.39 -22.09 14.71
N LYS A 777 26.17 -21.25 13.69
CA LYS A 777 26.06 -19.80 13.84
C LYS A 777 24.61 -19.39 14.09
N VAL A 778 24.38 -18.36 14.90
CA VAL A 778 23.03 -17.83 15.14
C VAL A 778 22.91 -16.43 14.53
N VAL A 779 21.98 -16.28 13.58
CA VAL A 779 21.65 -15.03 12.91
C VAL A 779 20.24 -14.61 13.33
N ILE A 780 20.07 -13.34 13.66
CA ILE A 780 18.78 -12.81 14.11
C ILE A 780 18.30 -11.67 13.21
N GLY A 781 16.98 -11.53 13.08
CA GLY A 781 16.36 -10.44 12.31
C GLY A 781 14.91 -10.25 12.69
N GLY A 782 14.30 -9.18 12.15
CA GLY A 782 12.91 -8.80 12.40
C GLY A 782 12.76 -7.32 12.72
N ALA A 783 11.56 -6.76 12.55
CA ALA A 783 11.32 -5.31 12.62
C ALA A 783 11.64 -4.67 14.00
N ALA A 784 11.60 -5.45 15.08
CA ALA A 784 11.95 -4.98 16.41
C ALA A 784 13.43 -5.23 16.80
N ILE A 785 14.19 -5.89 15.92
CA ILE A 785 15.57 -6.32 16.21
C ILE A 785 16.55 -5.26 15.73
N THR A 786 17.63 -5.07 16.50
CA THR A 786 18.71 -4.13 16.18
C THR A 786 20.07 -4.83 16.24
N GLU A 787 21.08 -4.24 15.58
CA GLU A 787 22.47 -4.75 15.62
C GLU A 787 23.02 -4.77 17.05
N SER A 788 22.72 -3.72 17.83
CA SER A 788 23.13 -3.65 19.25
C SER A 788 22.52 -4.78 20.10
N PHE A 789 21.29 -5.20 19.79
CA PHE A 789 20.66 -6.34 20.44
C PHE A 789 21.36 -7.67 20.09
N ALA A 790 21.73 -7.86 18.80
CA ALA A 790 22.48 -9.05 18.38
C ALA A 790 23.81 -9.17 19.12
N GLU A 791 24.55 -8.06 19.24
CA GLU A 791 25.80 -8.00 19.99
C GLU A 791 25.58 -8.31 21.48
N GLU A 792 24.54 -7.76 22.10
CA GLU A 792 24.23 -7.94 23.51
C GLU A 792 23.94 -9.41 23.87
N ILE A 793 23.11 -10.10 23.06
CA ILE A 793 22.79 -11.51 23.27
C ILE A 793 23.91 -12.45 22.78
N GLY A 794 24.89 -11.92 22.07
CA GLY A 794 26.00 -12.65 21.51
C GLY A 794 25.62 -13.57 20.36
N ALA A 795 24.71 -13.12 19.50
CA ALA A 795 24.41 -13.73 18.21
C ALA A 795 25.60 -13.50 17.25
N ASP A 796 25.74 -14.36 16.23
CA ASP A 796 26.83 -14.26 15.27
C ASP A 796 26.58 -13.22 14.17
N GLY A 797 25.35 -12.74 14.04
CA GLY A 797 25.02 -11.65 13.13
C GLY A 797 23.58 -11.19 13.20
N TYR A 798 23.35 -9.97 12.68
CA TYR A 798 22.06 -9.34 12.52
C TYR A 798 21.79 -9.07 11.05
N SER A 799 20.56 -9.26 10.62
CA SER A 799 20.07 -8.85 9.30
C SER A 799 18.84 -7.96 9.45
N LYS A 800 18.88 -6.80 8.81
CA LYS A 800 17.76 -5.85 8.82
C LYS A 800 16.57 -6.30 7.97
N ASP A 801 16.84 -7.11 6.93
CA ASP A 801 15.87 -7.61 5.96
C ASP A 801 16.32 -8.94 5.34
N ALA A 802 15.48 -9.51 4.47
CA ALA A 802 15.74 -10.81 3.86
C ALA A 802 16.91 -10.82 2.87
N ALA A 803 17.14 -9.71 2.16
CA ALA A 803 18.27 -9.61 1.22
C ALA A 803 19.61 -9.49 1.98
N ASP A 804 19.62 -8.71 3.06
CA ASP A 804 20.77 -8.58 3.96
C ASP A 804 21.08 -9.91 4.66
N CYS A 805 20.04 -10.69 5.02
CA CYS A 805 20.21 -12.03 5.59
C CYS A 805 21.00 -12.96 4.66
N VAL A 806 20.71 -12.97 3.37
CA VAL A 806 21.46 -13.79 2.40
C VAL A 806 22.92 -13.38 2.35
N LYS A 807 23.23 -12.08 2.26
CA LYS A 807 24.61 -11.55 2.26
C LYS A 807 25.34 -11.91 3.55
N LEU A 808 24.63 -11.85 4.68
CA LEU A 808 25.18 -12.23 5.99
C LEU A 808 25.50 -13.72 6.06
N VAL A 809 24.60 -14.57 5.60
CA VAL A 809 24.78 -16.02 5.54
C VAL A 809 25.97 -16.39 4.65
N GLU A 810 26.08 -15.81 3.46
CA GLU A 810 27.24 -16.01 2.58
C GLU A 810 28.56 -15.59 3.26
N ARG A 811 28.58 -14.48 3.96
CA ARG A 811 29.76 -14.01 4.71
C ARG A 811 30.14 -14.93 5.88
N LEU A 812 29.17 -15.52 6.56
CA LEU A 812 29.40 -16.39 7.72
C LEU A 812 29.83 -17.82 7.34
N LEU A 813 29.47 -18.28 6.14
CA LEU A 813 29.78 -19.63 5.66
C LEU A 813 30.99 -19.65 4.74
N GLY A 814 31.51 -18.50 4.31
CA GLY A 814 32.79 -18.44 3.64
C GLY A 814 32.88 -18.02 2.27
#